data_ba9bce9093f3a78098903eaa99047f66
#
_entry.id   ba9bce9093f3a78098903eaa99047f66
#
_cell.length_a   1.000
_cell.length_b   1.000
_cell.length_c   1.000
_cell.angle_alpha   90.00
_cell.angle_beta   90.00
_cell.angle_gamma   90.00
#
_symmetry.space_group_name_H-M   'P 1'
#
loop_
_entity.id
_entity.type
_entity.pdbx_description
1 polymer ?
#
loop_
_entity_poly.entity_id
_entity_poly.type
_entity_poly.pdbx_seq_one_letter_code
_entity_poly.pdbx_strand_id
1 'polypeptide(L)'
;MYNFKEVEKKWQDYWEKNKTFKTDGYDFSKPKFYALDMFPYPSGVGLHAGHPEGYTATDVVCRMKRMQGFNVLHPMGYDSFGLPAEQYAIQTGNHPAIFTNENIKTFGKQLRSLGFSYDWDREISTSDPKYYKWTQWIFKRLFEDGYAKYIDMPVNWCEELGTVLSNDEVIDGKSERGGFPVVRKNMKQWVIDIPKYAEKLLEGLDELDWPESTKEIQRNWIGKSTGVEVKFDIKDGGEFKIYTTCIETIYGITFMVLAPENPLVDELKTRIKNWDEVVKYREETAKKSDIDRTELNKDKNGVVLEGIYAINPVNNKEVPVYLGDFVLASYGTGAVMAVPSHDQRDFEYAVKYNIPMIQVIEGRDTKESAFEKQDYLGKECKLINSEEFTGLTVEEAKKAITKKLVDEGKGEEKTNYRLREWIFARQRYWGEPVPIIHLEDGRSIAISDEDLPLVLPTLDDYQGKNGKAPLENDPDWVNVEVDGVKGRRETSTMPGSAGSSWYFLRYIDPHNDECFADPELLKHWMPVDLYVGGPEHAVGHLLYSRMWNEYLYDKGLVPVKEPFKKLVHQGMILGSNGLKMGKRFPKYCINPSDIIRDFGADTLRLYEMFMGPLDADKPWNDDAVVGAKKFIDRVYRLYTEDNKISDKENKNLDKIYNQTVKKVTNDYESLNINTAISQMMIFINAVQKEDVFPREYAEGFIKLLNPLCPHVTEELWKVLGHNNTIAYEKWPTYDDSKIVDETYEMVVQVNSKVRGKINVSTDTSDEEMKKLAKEIDNVKTFMEGKEVVKEIVVPKKLVNIVVK
;
A
#
# COMPACT_ATOMS: atom_id res chain seq x y z
N MET A 1 4.76 -34.73 27.64
CA MET A 1 3.81 -33.95 26.79
C MET A 1 4.13 -32.47 26.98
N TYR A 2 4.20 -31.73 25.87
CA TYR A 2 4.54 -30.29 25.87
C TYR A 2 3.47 -29.46 26.62
N ASN A 3 3.83 -28.85 27.75
CA ASN A 3 2.96 -27.94 28.49
C ASN A 3 3.18 -26.50 28.03
N PHE A 4 2.55 -26.12 26.91
CA PHE A 4 2.72 -24.81 26.34
C PHE A 4 2.32 -23.66 27.29
N LYS A 5 1.31 -23.84 28.14
CA LYS A 5 0.85 -22.78 29.07
C LYS A 5 1.94 -22.33 30.04
N GLU A 6 2.67 -23.29 30.60
CA GLU A 6 3.79 -22.98 31.49
C GLU A 6 5.01 -22.46 30.75
N VAL A 7 5.34 -23.08 29.61
CA VAL A 7 6.54 -22.74 28.83
C VAL A 7 6.41 -21.35 28.21
N GLU A 8 5.27 -21.03 27.57
CA GLU A 8 5.05 -19.73 26.96
C GLU A 8 5.10 -18.62 28.02
N LYS A 9 4.38 -18.78 29.13
CA LYS A 9 4.42 -17.78 30.21
C LYS A 9 5.84 -17.58 30.75
N LYS A 10 6.56 -18.68 31.04
CA LYS A 10 7.94 -18.63 31.55
C LYS A 10 8.85 -17.80 30.67
N TRP A 11 8.79 -18.01 29.31
CA TRP A 11 9.68 -17.33 28.39
C TRP A 11 9.23 -15.90 28.11
N GLN A 12 7.94 -15.59 28.07
CA GLN A 12 7.44 -14.23 28.00
C GLN A 12 7.90 -13.42 29.21
N ASP A 13 7.76 -13.96 30.45
CA ASP A 13 8.23 -13.31 31.66
C ASP A 13 9.77 -13.10 31.63
N TYR A 14 10.52 -14.07 31.07
CA TYR A 14 11.97 -13.97 30.90
C TYR A 14 12.35 -12.82 29.97
N TRP A 15 11.75 -12.75 28.78
CA TRP A 15 12.04 -11.72 27.78
C TRP A 15 11.68 -10.32 28.28
N GLU A 16 10.57 -10.18 28.96
CA GLU A 16 10.14 -8.91 29.55
C GLU A 16 11.09 -8.44 30.66
N LYS A 17 11.40 -9.31 31.59
CA LYS A 17 12.31 -9.01 32.72
C LYS A 17 13.71 -8.62 32.24
N ASN A 18 14.23 -9.32 31.24
CA ASN A 18 15.58 -9.11 30.73
C ASN A 18 15.64 -8.09 29.60
N LYS A 19 14.49 -7.55 29.16
CA LYS A 19 14.39 -6.68 27.98
C LYS A 19 15.15 -7.28 26.79
N THR A 20 14.92 -8.58 26.55
CA THR A 20 15.71 -9.40 25.61
C THR A 20 15.77 -8.79 24.21
N PHE A 21 14.71 -8.11 23.75
CA PHE A 21 14.61 -7.54 22.40
C PHE A 21 14.80 -6.03 22.34
N LYS A 22 15.33 -5.44 23.43
CA LYS A 22 15.65 -4.01 23.43
C LYS A 22 16.74 -3.70 22.41
N THR A 23 16.50 -2.70 21.58
CA THR A 23 17.44 -2.21 20.57
C THR A 23 18.34 -1.14 21.18
N ASP A 24 19.65 -1.32 21.07
CA ASP A 24 20.56 -0.21 21.31
C ASP A 24 20.60 0.68 20.08
N GLY A 25 19.91 1.81 20.15
CA GLY A 25 19.77 2.74 19.01
C GLY A 25 21.12 3.31 18.53
N TYR A 26 22.12 3.39 19.41
CA TYR A 26 23.46 3.94 19.13
C TYR A 26 24.53 2.88 18.87
N ASP A 27 24.18 1.58 18.83
CA ASP A 27 25.16 0.56 18.41
C ASP A 27 25.30 0.56 16.88
N PHE A 28 26.15 1.46 16.38
CA PHE A 28 26.46 1.60 14.97
C PHE A 28 27.53 0.61 14.49
N SER A 29 28.02 -0.25 15.36
CA SER A 29 29.05 -1.27 15.03
C SER A 29 28.50 -2.45 14.22
N LYS A 30 27.20 -2.68 14.29
CA LYS A 30 26.49 -3.75 13.59
C LYS A 30 25.68 -3.21 12.40
N PRO A 31 25.48 -4.02 11.36
CA PRO A 31 24.53 -3.64 10.31
C PRO A 31 23.12 -3.50 10.91
N LYS A 32 22.42 -2.45 10.50
CA LYS A 32 21.05 -2.20 10.98
C LYS A 32 20.04 -3.02 10.20
N PHE A 33 18.96 -3.38 10.85
CA PHE A 33 17.75 -3.87 10.20
C PHE A 33 16.54 -3.26 10.88
N TYR A 34 15.85 -2.39 10.19
CA TYR A 34 14.62 -1.75 10.67
C TYR A 34 13.41 -2.38 9.98
N ALA A 35 12.67 -3.18 10.74
CA ALA A 35 11.42 -3.77 10.29
C ALA A 35 10.22 -3.09 10.96
N LEU A 36 9.18 -2.88 10.18
CA LEU A 36 8.00 -2.16 10.62
C LEU A 36 6.73 -2.90 10.20
N ASP A 37 5.83 -3.07 11.16
CA ASP A 37 4.45 -3.47 10.94
C ASP A 37 3.56 -2.23 10.87
N MET A 38 2.52 -2.24 10.04
CA MET A 38 1.47 -1.25 10.17
C MET A 38 0.79 -1.43 11.54
N PHE A 39 0.94 -0.43 12.39
CA PHE A 39 0.48 -0.53 13.77
C PHE A 39 -1.06 -0.56 13.85
N PRO A 40 -1.61 -1.30 14.83
CA PRO A 40 -3.05 -1.51 14.90
C PRO A 40 -3.80 -0.28 15.42
N TYR A 41 -5.04 -0.15 14.98
CA TYR A 41 -6.03 0.71 15.61
C TYR A 41 -6.69 -0.04 16.78
N PRO A 42 -6.54 0.42 18.05
CA PRO A 42 -7.03 -0.30 19.22
C PRO A 42 -8.56 -0.17 19.35
N SER A 43 -9.30 -0.97 18.58
CA SER A 43 -10.75 -1.09 18.67
C SER A 43 -11.18 -1.98 19.84
N GLY A 44 -12.40 -1.79 20.38
CA GLY A 44 -12.86 -2.47 21.59
C GLY A 44 -12.98 -4.00 21.53
N VAL A 45 -12.77 -4.62 20.38
CA VAL A 45 -12.87 -6.07 20.20
C VAL A 45 -11.53 -6.80 20.40
N GLY A 46 -10.41 -6.08 20.43
CA GLY A 46 -9.07 -6.65 20.40
C GLY A 46 -8.62 -7.08 19.00
N LEU A 47 -7.51 -7.82 18.95
CA LEU A 47 -6.97 -8.37 17.71
C LEU A 47 -7.91 -9.44 17.12
N HIS A 48 -8.03 -9.50 15.80
CA HIS A 48 -8.59 -10.63 15.06
C HIS A 48 -7.47 -11.42 14.38
N ALA A 49 -7.76 -12.64 13.92
CA ALA A 49 -6.77 -13.55 13.35
C ALA A 49 -5.93 -12.98 12.19
N GLY A 50 -6.41 -11.98 11.46
CA GLY A 50 -5.64 -11.34 10.40
C GLY A 50 -4.49 -10.44 10.87
N HIS A 51 -4.48 -9.99 12.13
CA HIS A 51 -3.38 -9.16 12.64
C HIS A 51 -2.09 -9.97 12.88
N PRO A 52 -2.14 -11.13 13.58
CA PRO A 52 -0.95 -11.91 13.85
C PRO A 52 -0.23 -12.41 12.60
N GLU A 53 -0.89 -12.56 11.47
CA GLU A 53 -0.29 -13.03 10.22
C GLU A 53 0.89 -12.14 9.77
N GLY A 54 0.63 -10.85 9.53
CA GLY A 54 1.67 -9.90 9.13
C GLY A 54 2.73 -9.74 10.21
N TYR A 55 2.31 -9.59 11.46
CA TYR A 55 3.22 -9.42 12.60
C TYR A 55 4.12 -10.63 12.82
N THR A 56 3.62 -11.85 12.62
CA THR A 56 4.43 -13.07 12.69
C THR A 56 5.44 -13.11 11.55
N ALA A 57 5.04 -12.79 10.34
CA ALA A 57 5.94 -12.78 9.19
C ALA A 57 7.11 -11.82 9.40
N THR A 58 6.84 -10.60 9.89
CA THR A 58 7.87 -9.60 10.21
C THR A 58 8.79 -10.10 11.35
N ASP A 59 8.19 -10.67 12.40
CA ASP A 59 8.94 -11.20 13.55
C ASP A 59 9.87 -12.36 13.18
N VAL A 60 9.45 -13.21 12.26
CA VAL A 60 10.29 -14.30 11.73
C VAL A 60 11.57 -13.72 11.12
N VAL A 61 11.47 -12.71 10.28
CA VAL A 61 12.63 -12.06 9.67
C VAL A 61 13.50 -11.37 10.72
N CYS A 62 12.88 -10.65 11.66
CA CYS A 62 13.59 -9.96 12.72
C CYS A 62 14.42 -10.91 13.60
N ARG A 63 13.85 -12.07 13.97
CA ARG A 63 14.56 -13.08 14.77
C ARG A 63 15.72 -13.68 14.01
N MET A 64 15.54 -14.03 12.74
CA MET A 64 16.61 -14.48 11.86
C MET A 64 17.73 -13.44 11.76
N LYS A 65 17.38 -12.16 11.52
CA LYS A 65 18.37 -11.07 11.38
C LYS A 65 19.17 -10.85 12.65
N ARG A 66 18.58 -10.98 13.85
CA ARG A 66 19.33 -10.93 15.10
C ARG A 66 20.36 -12.06 15.19
N MET A 67 19.98 -13.28 14.83
CA MET A 67 20.91 -14.43 14.81
C MET A 67 21.98 -14.29 13.71
N GLN A 68 21.70 -13.51 12.65
CA GLN A 68 22.69 -13.15 11.63
C GLN A 68 23.62 -12.00 12.05
N GLY A 69 23.45 -11.46 13.26
CA GLY A 69 24.31 -10.42 13.82
C GLY A 69 23.89 -8.98 13.52
N PHE A 70 22.72 -8.76 12.99
CA PHE A 70 22.19 -7.40 12.79
C PHE A 70 21.73 -6.76 14.12
N ASN A 71 21.87 -5.44 14.21
CA ASN A 71 21.13 -4.64 15.18
C ASN A 71 19.72 -4.41 14.63
N VAL A 72 18.71 -5.00 15.26
CA VAL A 72 17.34 -5.02 14.77
C VAL A 72 16.47 -4.03 15.54
N LEU A 73 15.83 -3.11 14.81
CA LEU A 73 14.78 -2.23 15.33
C LEU A 73 13.41 -2.79 14.89
N HIS A 74 12.66 -3.32 15.83
CA HIS A 74 11.32 -3.87 15.62
C HIS A 74 10.38 -3.30 16.70
N PRO A 75 9.80 -2.10 16.46
CA PRO A 75 8.93 -1.43 17.39
C PRO A 75 7.46 -1.80 17.21
N MET A 76 6.63 -1.45 18.18
CA MET A 76 5.18 -1.55 18.10
C MET A 76 4.52 -0.38 18.84
N GLY A 77 3.32 -0.01 18.41
CA GLY A 77 2.53 1.08 18.98
C GLY A 77 1.08 1.01 18.51
N TYR A 78 0.37 2.14 18.66
CA TYR A 78 -1.06 2.18 18.40
C TYR A 78 -1.45 3.46 17.68
N ASP A 79 -2.20 3.30 16.58
CA ASP A 79 -2.94 4.40 15.97
C ASP A 79 -4.24 4.58 16.75
N SER A 80 -4.29 5.57 17.63
CA SER A 80 -5.25 5.59 18.73
C SER A 80 -6.26 6.75 18.70
N PHE A 81 -6.15 7.65 17.73
CA PHE A 81 -7.22 8.59 17.42
C PHE A 81 -8.26 7.95 16.48
N GLY A 82 -9.53 8.27 16.63
CA GLY A 82 -10.57 7.82 15.70
C GLY A 82 -11.98 7.73 16.27
N LEU A 83 -12.91 7.44 15.38
CA LEU A 83 -14.36 7.43 15.62
C LEU A 83 -14.86 6.53 16.76
N PRO A 84 -14.39 5.29 16.95
CA PRO A 84 -14.97 4.43 17.99
C PRO A 84 -14.81 4.99 19.40
N ALA A 85 -13.69 5.62 19.70
CA ALA A 85 -13.46 6.25 20.99
C ALA A 85 -14.33 7.50 21.17
N GLU A 86 -14.52 8.27 20.11
CA GLU A 86 -15.41 9.43 20.13
C GLU A 86 -16.88 9.02 20.30
N GLN A 87 -17.33 7.99 19.61
CA GLN A 87 -18.68 7.45 19.79
C GLN A 87 -18.92 6.93 21.23
N TYR A 88 -17.92 6.28 21.82
CA TYR A 88 -17.96 5.92 23.23
C TYR A 88 -18.14 7.15 24.12
N ALA A 89 -17.38 8.22 23.87
CA ALA A 89 -17.49 9.47 24.62
C ALA A 89 -18.87 10.11 24.47
N ILE A 90 -19.42 10.17 23.27
CA ILE A 90 -20.77 10.70 23.01
C ILE A 90 -21.85 9.90 23.75
N GLN A 91 -21.72 8.58 23.77
CA GLN A 91 -22.71 7.69 24.39
C GLN A 91 -22.65 7.68 25.92
N THR A 92 -21.45 7.82 26.49
CA THR A 92 -21.22 7.64 27.93
C THR A 92 -20.96 8.92 28.68
N GLY A 93 -20.64 10.02 28.01
CA GLY A 93 -20.17 11.27 28.62
C GLY A 93 -18.73 11.19 29.18
N ASN A 94 -18.04 10.06 29.01
CA ASN A 94 -16.67 9.89 29.49
C ASN A 94 -15.64 10.35 28.46
N HIS A 95 -14.48 10.79 28.92
CA HIS A 95 -13.37 11.18 28.04
C HIS A 95 -12.92 10.03 27.13
N PRO A 96 -12.72 10.22 25.82
CA PRO A 96 -12.37 9.14 24.87
C PRO A 96 -11.08 8.40 25.22
N ALA A 97 -10.13 9.07 25.89
CA ALA A 97 -8.88 8.45 26.32
C ALA A 97 -9.08 7.25 27.25
N ILE A 98 -10.19 7.19 28.01
CA ILE A 98 -10.49 6.05 28.91
C ILE A 98 -10.66 4.80 28.06
N PHE A 99 -11.53 4.86 27.06
CA PHE A 99 -11.76 3.75 26.13
C PHE A 99 -10.51 3.37 25.35
N THR A 100 -9.78 4.37 24.84
CA THR A 100 -8.54 4.18 24.08
C THR A 100 -7.48 3.48 24.92
N ASN A 101 -7.24 3.93 26.17
CA ASN A 101 -6.22 3.35 27.05
C ASN A 101 -6.56 1.92 27.49
N GLU A 102 -7.83 1.60 27.70
CA GLU A 102 -8.25 0.22 28.01
C GLU A 102 -8.02 -0.71 26.81
N ASN A 103 -8.33 -0.24 25.60
CA ASN A 103 -8.09 -1.00 24.39
C ASN A 103 -6.59 -1.20 24.11
N ILE A 104 -5.77 -0.17 24.30
CA ILE A 104 -4.31 -0.28 24.18
C ILE A 104 -3.78 -1.35 25.13
N LYS A 105 -4.23 -1.38 26.39
CA LYS A 105 -3.84 -2.43 27.35
C LYS A 105 -4.23 -3.82 26.86
N THR A 106 -5.42 -3.97 26.28
CA THR A 106 -5.91 -5.25 25.76
C THR A 106 -5.06 -5.70 24.56
N PHE A 107 -4.83 -4.83 23.60
CA PHE A 107 -3.98 -5.11 22.43
C PHE A 107 -2.55 -5.42 22.83
N GLY A 108 -1.96 -4.63 23.73
CA GLY A 108 -0.61 -4.85 24.23
C GLY A 108 -0.46 -6.21 24.93
N LYS A 109 -1.47 -6.62 25.71
CA LYS A 109 -1.49 -7.95 26.34
C LYS A 109 -1.57 -9.08 25.30
N GLN A 110 -2.42 -8.92 24.29
CA GLN A 110 -2.55 -9.92 23.22
C GLN A 110 -1.26 -10.03 22.40
N LEU A 111 -0.64 -8.90 22.02
CA LEU A 111 0.62 -8.88 21.27
C LEU A 111 1.77 -9.52 22.06
N ARG A 112 1.86 -9.25 23.38
CA ARG A 112 2.86 -9.87 24.25
C ARG A 112 2.63 -11.38 24.39
N SER A 113 1.37 -11.83 24.45
CA SER A 113 1.05 -13.25 24.53
C SER A 113 1.42 -14.06 23.28
N LEU A 114 1.57 -13.40 22.13
CA LEU A 114 2.06 -14.00 20.88
C LEU A 114 3.59 -14.14 20.84
N GLY A 115 4.29 -13.59 21.83
CA GLY A 115 5.74 -13.73 21.94
C GLY A 115 6.54 -13.00 20.87
N PHE A 116 6.00 -11.91 20.30
CA PHE A 116 6.74 -11.11 19.32
C PHE A 116 7.98 -10.45 19.93
N SER A 117 9.03 -10.34 19.14
CA SER A 117 10.30 -9.74 19.51
C SER A 117 10.33 -8.22 19.34
N TYR A 118 9.27 -7.54 19.81
CA TYR A 118 9.20 -6.09 19.79
C TYR A 118 10.08 -5.46 20.88
N ASP A 119 10.67 -4.31 20.56
CA ASP A 119 11.27 -3.42 21.55
C ASP A 119 10.18 -2.59 22.23
N TRP A 120 9.63 -3.09 23.33
CA TRP A 120 8.55 -2.46 24.07
C TRP A 120 8.94 -1.13 24.76
N ASP A 121 10.24 -0.84 24.90
CA ASP A 121 10.68 0.46 25.38
C ASP A 121 10.41 1.58 24.35
N ARG A 122 10.07 1.21 23.09
CA ARG A 122 9.72 2.13 22.00
C ARG A 122 8.23 2.17 21.67
N GLU A 123 7.41 1.68 22.59
CA GLU A 123 5.95 1.70 22.44
C GLU A 123 5.43 3.13 22.38
N ILE A 124 4.63 3.47 21.36
CA ILE A 124 4.03 4.79 21.14
C ILE A 124 2.53 4.68 20.97
N SER A 125 1.83 5.79 21.21
CA SER A 125 0.41 5.97 20.94
C SER A 125 0.19 7.33 20.27
N THR A 126 -0.50 7.38 19.14
CA THR A 126 -0.71 8.65 18.41
C THR A 126 -1.54 9.65 19.19
N SER A 127 -2.35 9.20 20.16
CA SER A 127 -3.15 10.05 21.04
C SER A 127 -2.42 10.54 22.30
N ASP A 128 -1.16 10.13 22.50
CA ASP A 128 -0.33 10.66 23.58
C ASP A 128 0.12 12.11 23.23
N PRO A 129 -0.13 13.10 24.10
CA PRO A 129 0.35 14.47 23.91
C PRO A 129 1.85 14.59 23.62
N LYS A 130 2.68 13.71 24.17
CA LYS A 130 4.12 13.66 23.88
C LYS A 130 4.42 13.23 22.46
N TYR A 131 3.53 12.42 21.85
CA TYR A 131 3.62 12.03 20.47
C TYR A 131 3.05 13.12 19.55
N TYR A 132 1.79 13.54 19.76
CA TYR A 132 1.15 14.45 18.82
C TYR A 132 1.67 15.90 18.91
N LYS A 133 2.43 16.28 19.95
CA LYS A 133 3.26 17.49 19.95
C LYS A 133 4.02 17.63 18.62
N TRP A 134 4.60 16.53 18.16
CA TRP A 134 5.42 16.54 16.95
C TRP A 134 4.59 16.44 15.67
N THR A 135 3.43 15.81 15.71
CA THR A 135 2.44 15.91 14.62
C THR A 135 2.02 17.36 14.39
N GLN A 136 1.71 18.06 15.48
CA GLN A 136 1.39 19.49 15.47
C GLN A 136 2.55 20.34 14.98
N TRP A 137 3.77 20.03 15.40
CA TRP A 137 4.98 20.74 14.99
C TRP A 137 5.22 20.60 13.47
N ILE A 138 5.06 19.40 12.91
CA ILE A 138 5.19 19.17 11.45
C ILE A 138 4.11 19.95 10.71
N PHE A 139 2.85 19.89 11.16
CA PHE A 139 1.76 20.66 10.55
C PHE A 139 2.04 22.17 10.57
N LYS A 140 2.54 22.68 11.70
CA LYS A 140 2.96 24.08 11.84
C LYS A 140 3.99 24.47 10.77
N ARG A 141 5.01 23.64 10.54
CA ARG A 141 6.02 23.87 9.49
C ARG A 141 5.40 23.87 8.09
N LEU A 142 4.49 22.92 7.82
CA LEU A 142 3.75 22.91 6.57
C LEU A 142 2.91 24.19 6.37
N PHE A 143 2.34 24.73 7.44
CA PHE A 143 1.61 25.98 7.41
C PHE A 143 2.52 27.18 7.14
N GLU A 144 3.62 27.31 7.88
CA GLU A 144 4.60 28.40 7.74
C GLU A 144 5.22 28.43 6.33
N ASP A 145 5.40 27.27 5.71
CA ASP A 145 5.92 27.12 4.35
C ASP A 145 4.84 27.22 3.24
N GLY A 146 3.58 27.40 3.62
CA GLY A 146 2.45 27.57 2.68
C GLY A 146 1.99 26.30 1.98
N TYR A 147 2.30 25.12 2.55
CA TYR A 147 1.73 23.83 2.11
C TYR A 147 0.41 23.52 2.79
N ALA A 148 0.25 23.85 4.08
CA ALA A 148 -1.04 23.79 4.74
C ALA A 148 -1.78 25.12 4.54
N LYS A 149 -3.01 25.06 4.01
CA LYS A 149 -3.80 26.24 3.61
C LYS A 149 -5.21 26.16 4.18
N TYR A 150 -5.79 27.31 4.52
CA TYR A 150 -7.18 27.41 4.95
C TYR A 150 -7.99 28.10 3.87
N ILE A 151 -8.74 27.32 3.08
CA ILE A 151 -9.39 27.78 1.85
C ILE A 151 -10.85 27.36 1.79
N ASP A 152 -11.66 28.16 1.08
CA ASP A 152 -13.02 27.78 0.72
C ASP A 152 -13.00 26.81 -0.45
N MET A 153 -13.58 25.63 -0.26
CA MET A 153 -13.62 24.60 -1.29
C MET A 153 -14.82 23.68 -1.14
N PRO A 154 -15.24 22.99 -2.20
CA PRO A 154 -16.20 21.91 -2.10
C PRO A 154 -15.55 20.69 -1.44
N VAL A 155 -16.13 20.25 -0.33
CA VAL A 155 -15.66 19.11 0.48
C VAL A 155 -16.65 17.95 0.47
N ASN A 156 -16.18 16.78 0.81
CA ASN A 156 -17.00 15.58 1.00
C ASN A 156 -17.60 15.63 2.42
N TRP A 157 -18.84 16.05 2.55
CA TRP A 157 -19.53 16.10 3.83
C TRP A 157 -20.37 14.85 4.07
N CYS A 158 -20.21 14.24 5.22
CA CYS A 158 -21.05 13.13 5.68
C CYS A 158 -21.86 13.59 6.88
N GLU A 159 -23.18 13.71 6.70
CA GLU A 159 -24.09 14.21 7.74
C GLU A 159 -24.16 13.26 8.94
N GLU A 160 -24.22 11.94 8.68
CA GLU A 160 -24.31 10.92 9.74
C GLU A 160 -23.04 10.84 10.58
N LEU A 161 -21.87 11.13 9.99
CA LEU A 161 -20.62 11.20 10.72
C LEU A 161 -20.34 12.61 11.27
N GLY A 162 -21.10 13.63 10.84
CA GLY A 162 -20.95 15.02 11.26
C GLY A 162 -19.61 15.65 10.89
N THR A 163 -18.96 15.20 9.81
CA THR A 163 -17.62 15.61 9.47
C THR A 163 -17.32 15.58 7.98
N VAL A 164 -16.26 16.27 7.61
CA VAL A 164 -15.66 16.21 6.27
C VAL A 164 -14.79 14.95 6.14
N LEU A 165 -14.80 14.37 4.95
CA LEU A 165 -13.98 13.21 4.59
C LEU A 165 -12.99 13.58 3.48
N SER A 166 -11.80 13.02 3.52
CA SER A 166 -10.85 13.09 2.40
C SER A 166 -11.30 12.21 1.23
N ASN A 167 -10.67 12.38 0.07
CA ASN A 167 -11.11 11.65 -1.14
C ASN A 167 -10.89 10.14 -1.03
N ASP A 168 -9.87 9.71 -0.31
CA ASP A 168 -9.58 8.30 -0.04
C ASP A 168 -10.56 7.64 0.96
N GLU A 169 -11.26 8.46 1.75
CA GLU A 169 -12.31 8.00 2.70
C GLU A 169 -13.68 7.86 2.04
N VAL A 170 -13.81 8.12 0.74
CA VAL A 170 -15.08 8.05 0.00
C VAL A 170 -15.00 7.01 -1.11
N ILE A 171 -15.89 6.01 -1.05
CA ILE A 171 -15.99 4.92 -2.03
C ILE A 171 -17.42 4.91 -2.57
N ASP A 172 -17.57 5.03 -3.88
CA ASP A 172 -18.88 5.01 -4.58
C ASP A 172 -19.91 6.00 -3.96
N GLY A 173 -19.44 7.22 -3.63
CA GLY A 173 -20.29 8.26 -3.04
C GLY A 173 -20.71 8.02 -1.58
N LYS A 174 -20.09 7.07 -0.90
CA LYS A 174 -20.35 6.71 0.49
C LYS A 174 -19.06 6.76 1.31
N SER A 175 -19.22 7.00 2.61
CA SER A 175 -18.11 6.89 3.53
C SER A 175 -17.59 5.46 3.60
N GLU A 176 -16.27 5.27 3.57
CA GLU A 176 -15.63 3.97 3.76
C GLU A 176 -16.11 3.31 5.07
N ARG A 177 -16.19 4.11 6.13
CA ARG A 177 -16.74 3.68 7.42
C ARG A 177 -18.23 3.95 7.50
N GLY A 178 -19.03 2.89 7.68
CA GLY A 178 -20.46 2.95 7.88
C GLY A 178 -21.28 2.95 6.59
N GLY A 179 -20.67 3.22 5.43
CA GLY A 179 -21.38 3.22 4.14
C GLY A 179 -22.43 4.32 4.02
N PHE A 180 -22.25 5.44 4.73
CA PHE A 180 -23.20 6.55 4.76
C PHE A 180 -23.08 7.43 3.53
N PRO A 181 -24.18 8.06 3.06
CA PRO A 181 -24.14 8.98 1.94
C PRO A 181 -23.20 10.16 2.19
N VAL A 182 -22.45 10.54 1.16
CA VAL A 182 -21.56 11.70 1.18
C VAL A 182 -22.06 12.71 0.16
N VAL A 183 -22.14 13.98 0.57
CA VAL A 183 -22.58 15.09 -0.29
C VAL A 183 -21.48 16.12 -0.45
N ARG A 184 -21.48 16.83 -1.57
CA ARG A 184 -20.59 17.98 -1.77
C ARG A 184 -21.15 19.23 -1.08
N LYS A 185 -20.31 19.89 -0.26
CA LYS A 185 -20.66 21.11 0.46
C LYS A 185 -19.48 22.06 0.43
N ASN A 186 -19.74 23.34 0.13
CA ASN A 186 -18.69 24.37 0.22
C ASN A 186 -18.46 24.76 1.67
N MET A 187 -17.19 24.66 2.10
CA MET A 187 -16.77 25.00 3.46
C MET A 187 -15.36 25.53 3.45
N LYS A 188 -15.04 26.43 4.39
CA LYS A 188 -13.64 26.71 4.73
C LYS A 188 -12.99 25.48 5.34
N GLN A 189 -11.81 25.13 4.82
CA GLN A 189 -11.19 23.86 5.15
C GLN A 189 -9.66 23.97 5.16
N TRP A 190 -9.03 23.28 6.12
CA TRP A 190 -7.60 23.02 6.06
C TRP A 190 -7.31 21.94 5.03
N VAL A 191 -6.35 22.23 4.17
CA VAL A 191 -5.83 21.30 3.18
C VAL A 191 -4.32 21.28 3.19
N ILE A 192 -3.72 20.17 2.85
CA ILE A 192 -2.30 20.06 2.52
C ILE A 192 -2.16 19.97 1.00
N ASP A 193 -1.31 20.83 0.42
CA ASP A 193 -1.05 20.94 -1.01
C ASP A 193 -0.13 19.81 -1.50
N ILE A 194 -0.63 18.57 -1.36
CA ILE A 194 0.09 17.37 -1.81
C ILE A 194 0.36 17.36 -3.32
N PRO A 195 -0.45 17.99 -4.21
CA PRO A 195 -0.12 18.09 -5.64
C PRO A 195 1.25 18.68 -5.94
N LYS A 196 1.78 19.54 -5.08
CA LYS A 196 3.15 20.06 -5.24
C LYS A 196 4.23 18.98 -5.16
N TYR A 197 3.93 17.85 -4.56
CA TYR A 197 4.82 16.69 -4.47
C TYR A 197 4.55 15.62 -5.54
N ALA A 198 3.55 15.82 -6.41
CA ALA A 198 3.11 14.81 -7.37
C ALA A 198 4.26 14.23 -8.21
N GLU A 199 5.15 15.09 -8.75
CA GLU A 199 6.27 14.63 -9.56
C GLU A 199 7.30 13.84 -8.74
N LYS A 200 7.70 14.33 -7.57
CA LYS A 200 8.61 13.62 -6.67
C LYS A 200 8.06 12.27 -6.24
N LEU A 201 6.77 12.22 -5.90
CA LEU A 201 6.08 10.99 -5.55
C LEU A 201 6.05 9.97 -6.69
N LEU A 202 5.95 10.42 -7.95
CA LEU A 202 6.04 9.54 -9.12
C LEU A 202 7.46 9.03 -9.35
N GLU A 203 8.44 9.93 -9.32
CA GLU A 203 9.86 9.58 -9.52
C GLU A 203 10.34 8.56 -8.47
N GLY A 204 9.97 8.76 -7.20
CA GLY A 204 10.34 7.86 -6.11
C GLY A 204 9.85 6.43 -6.28
N LEU A 205 8.71 6.20 -6.94
CA LEU A 205 8.16 4.86 -7.16
C LEU A 205 9.08 3.93 -7.94
N ASP A 206 9.92 4.48 -8.83
CA ASP A 206 10.78 3.68 -9.69
C ASP A 206 11.96 3.04 -8.91
N GLU A 207 12.32 3.62 -7.77
CA GLU A 207 13.42 3.17 -6.91
C GLU A 207 12.96 2.18 -5.80
N LEU A 208 11.66 2.02 -5.59
CA LEU A 208 11.10 1.25 -4.49
C LEU A 208 10.94 -0.24 -4.83
N ASP A 209 11.36 -1.11 -3.89
CA ASP A 209 11.07 -2.56 -3.92
C ASP A 209 9.67 -2.84 -3.37
N TRP A 210 8.68 -2.37 -4.10
CA TRP A 210 7.26 -2.48 -3.76
C TRP A 210 6.51 -3.33 -4.79
N PRO A 211 5.38 -3.96 -4.41
CA PRO A 211 4.51 -4.64 -5.36
C PRO A 211 4.11 -3.70 -6.50
N GLU A 212 4.26 -4.16 -7.75
CA GLU A 212 3.97 -3.32 -8.92
C GLU A 212 2.52 -2.85 -8.95
N SER A 213 1.58 -3.68 -8.48
CA SER A 213 0.18 -3.30 -8.32
C SER A 213 -0.02 -2.06 -7.44
N THR A 214 0.72 -1.96 -6.34
CA THR A 214 0.67 -0.78 -5.44
C THR A 214 1.25 0.46 -6.12
N LYS A 215 2.37 0.31 -6.82
CA LYS A 215 2.97 1.41 -7.60
C LYS A 215 2.01 1.92 -8.68
N GLU A 216 1.36 1.00 -9.39
CA GLU A 216 0.36 1.36 -10.42
C GLU A 216 -0.86 2.06 -9.81
N ILE A 217 -1.35 1.60 -8.65
CA ILE A 217 -2.44 2.27 -7.94
C ILE A 217 -2.04 3.70 -7.59
N GLN A 218 -0.84 3.94 -7.08
CA GLN A 218 -0.35 5.28 -6.77
C GLN A 218 -0.15 6.12 -8.03
N ARG A 219 0.47 5.58 -9.10
CA ARG A 219 0.60 6.28 -10.38
C ARG A 219 -0.75 6.71 -10.93
N ASN A 220 -1.73 5.81 -10.88
CA ASN A 220 -3.09 6.11 -11.34
C ASN A 220 -3.80 7.13 -10.45
N TRP A 221 -3.58 7.10 -9.14
CA TRP A 221 -4.14 8.07 -8.20
C TRP A 221 -3.55 9.47 -8.41
N ILE A 222 -2.25 9.57 -8.57
CA ILE A 222 -1.56 10.82 -8.89
C ILE A 222 -1.99 11.30 -10.28
N GLY A 223 -2.12 10.39 -11.24
CA GLY A 223 -2.74 10.62 -12.53
C GLY A 223 -2.08 11.72 -13.33
N LYS A 224 -0.75 11.62 -13.51
CA LYS A 224 0.01 12.54 -14.38
C LYS A 224 -0.50 12.44 -15.81
N SER A 225 -0.82 13.58 -16.40
CA SER A 225 -1.18 13.69 -17.80
C SER A 225 -0.43 14.85 -18.44
N THR A 226 0.24 14.57 -19.56
CA THR A 226 0.89 15.60 -20.38
C THR A 226 0.03 15.86 -21.60
N GLY A 227 -0.28 17.11 -21.84
CA GLY A 227 -1.13 17.54 -22.93
C GLY A 227 -0.84 18.97 -23.36
N VAL A 228 -1.77 19.56 -24.06
CA VAL A 228 -1.69 20.93 -24.56
C VAL A 228 -2.89 21.73 -24.04
N GLU A 229 -2.61 22.86 -23.41
CA GLU A 229 -3.61 23.87 -23.16
C GLU A 229 -3.73 24.71 -24.43
N VAL A 230 -4.93 24.79 -25.01
CA VAL A 230 -5.15 25.48 -26.30
C VAL A 230 -6.14 26.61 -26.10
N LYS A 231 -5.80 27.76 -26.61
CA LYS A 231 -6.62 28.96 -26.61
C LYS A 231 -7.55 28.95 -27.82
N PHE A 232 -8.84 29.16 -27.58
CA PHE A 232 -9.87 29.32 -28.59
C PHE A 232 -10.42 30.74 -28.52
N ASP A 233 -10.44 31.44 -29.63
CA ASP A 233 -11.11 32.71 -29.76
C ASP A 233 -12.62 32.48 -30.00
N ILE A 234 -13.45 33.37 -29.46
CA ILE A 234 -14.89 33.41 -29.74
C ILE A 234 -15.11 34.42 -30.82
N LYS A 235 -15.91 34.05 -31.80
CA LYS A 235 -16.34 34.98 -32.88
C LYS A 235 -16.93 36.24 -32.27
N ASP A 236 -16.55 37.42 -32.78
CA ASP A 236 -16.95 38.75 -32.30
C ASP A 236 -16.47 39.10 -30.87
N GLY A 237 -15.44 38.44 -30.40
CA GLY A 237 -14.70 38.75 -29.17
C GLY A 237 -14.98 37.81 -27.96
N GLY A 238 -13.95 37.68 -27.17
CA GLY A 238 -13.84 36.75 -26.04
C GLY A 238 -12.93 35.58 -26.38
N GLU A 239 -12.48 34.88 -25.38
CA GLU A 239 -11.59 33.72 -25.50
C GLU A 239 -11.78 32.77 -24.34
N PHE A 240 -11.44 31.49 -24.52
CA PHE A 240 -11.33 30.51 -23.47
C PHE A 240 -10.23 29.51 -23.81
N LYS A 241 -9.83 28.74 -22.82
CA LYS A 241 -8.82 27.72 -22.96
C LYS A 241 -9.42 26.35 -22.74
N ILE A 242 -8.88 25.35 -23.42
CA ILE A 242 -9.14 23.93 -23.15
C ILE A 242 -7.83 23.22 -22.86
N TYR A 243 -7.90 22.09 -22.19
CA TYR A 243 -6.77 21.17 -22.04
C TYR A 243 -7.10 19.84 -22.69
N THR A 244 -6.20 19.33 -23.52
CA THR A 244 -6.36 18.02 -24.15
C THR A 244 -5.06 17.20 -24.12
N THR A 245 -5.18 15.90 -23.92
CA THR A 245 -4.11 14.92 -24.11
C THR A 245 -4.09 14.32 -25.52
N CYS A 246 -5.11 14.63 -26.34
CA CYS A 246 -5.32 14.10 -27.68
C CYS A 246 -5.36 15.24 -28.70
N ILE A 247 -4.30 16.06 -28.72
CA ILE A 247 -4.22 17.23 -29.62
C ILE A 247 -4.26 16.84 -31.08
N GLU A 248 -3.85 15.62 -31.42
CA GLU A 248 -3.91 15.04 -32.77
C GLU A 248 -5.33 15.00 -33.34
N THR A 249 -6.35 15.07 -32.48
CA THR A 249 -7.75 15.04 -32.91
C THR A 249 -8.35 16.45 -33.18
N ILE A 250 -7.61 17.52 -33.01
CA ILE A 250 -8.10 18.90 -33.02
C ILE A 250 -8.79 19.29 -34.34
N TYR A 251 -8.41 18.69 -35.47
CA TYR A 251 -9.07 18.90 -36.78
C TYR A 251 -10.46 18.25 -36.86
N GLY A 252 -10.76 17.30 -35.93
CA GLY A 252 -12.04 16.61 -35.82
C GLY A 252 -13.07 17.31 -34.93
N ILE A 253 -12.76 18.50 -34.42
CA ILE A 253 -13.66 19.28 -33.59
C ILE A 253 -14.89 19.69 -34.40
N THR A 254 -16.08 19.40 -33.89
CA THR A 254 -17.36 19.84 -34.51
C THR A 254 -18.20 20.69 -33.56
N PHE A 255 -17.87 20.68 -32.24
CA PHE A 255 -18.45 21.60 -31.26
C PHE A 255 -17.52 21.76 -30.07
N MET A 256 -17.77 22.78 -29.27
CA MET A 256 -17.11 23.01 -27.97
C MET A 256 -18.11 22.88 -26.86
N VAL A 257 -17.68 22.45 -25.68
CA VAL A 257 -18.55 22.33 -24.52
C VAL A 257 -17.98 23.08 -23.33
N LEU A 258 -18.76 23.97 -22.73
CA LEU A 258 -18.44 24.66 -21.49
C LEU A 258 -19.21 24.03 -20.31
N ALA A 259 -18.62 24.10 -19.14
CA ALA A 259 -19.33 23.79 -17.90
C ALA A 259 -20.48 24.79 -17.70
N PRO A 260 -21.67 24.37 -17.22
CA PRO A 260 -22.79 25.28 -17.01
C PRO A 260 -22.49 26.43 -16.04
N GLU A 261 -21.59 26.21 -15.10
CA GLU A 261 -21.12 27.17 -14.09
C GLU A 261 -19.90 28.01 -14.54
N ASN A 262 -19.44 27.86 -15.78
CA ASN A 262 -18.29 28.63 -16.28
C ASN A 262 -18.63 30.14 -16.33
N PRO A 263 -17.80 31.03 -15.73
CA PRO A 263 -18.05 32.47 -15.68
C PRO A 263 -18.23 33.12 -17.06
N LEU A 264 -17.57 32.58 -18.09
CA LEU A 264 -17.68 33.07 -19.46
C LEU A 264 -19.11 33.06 -19.99
N VAL A 265 -19.98 32.16 -19.52
CA VAL A 265 -21.39 32.10 -19.91
C VAL A 265 -22.12 33.38 -19.52
N ASP A 266 -21.82 33.93 -18.33
CA ASP A 266 -22.42 35.17 -17.86
C ASP A 266 -21.86 36.39 -18.63
N GLU A 267 -20.60 36.39 -19.02
CA GLU A 267 -19.96 37.42 -19.85
C GLU A 267 -20.58 37.49 -21.25
N LEU A 268 -20.96 36.32 -21.78
CA LEU A 268 -21.58 36.20 -23.11
C LEU A 268 -23.10 36.41 -23.11
N LYS A 269 -23.72 36.62 -21.96
CA LYS A 269 -25.17 36.69 -21.75
C LYS A 269 -25.90 37.51 -22.83
N THR A 270 -25.43 38.70 -23.13
CA THR A 270 -26.08 39.62 -24.07
C THR A 270 -26.01 39.16 -25.54
N ARG A 271 -25.19 38.20 -25.86
CA ARG A 271 -24.96 37.62 -27.16
C ARG A 271 -25.69 36.29 -27.38
N ILE A 272 -26.09 35.64 -26.30
CA ILE A 272 -26.79 34.36 -26.33
C ILE A 272 -28.28 34.58 -26.61
N LYS A 273 -28.75 34.08 -27.74
CA LYS A 273 -30.13 34.33 -28.23
C LYS A 273 -31.18 33.55 -27.44
N ASN A 274 -30.86 32.36 -26.95
CA ASN A 274 -31.72 31.48 -26.20
C ASN A 274 -31.44 31.52 -24.68
N TRP A 275 -31.15 32.69 -24.10
CA TRP A 275 -30.73 32.88 -22.71
C TRP A 275 -31.66 32.22 -21.70
N ASP A 276 -32.98 32.31 -21.88
CA ASP A 276 -33.95 31.73 -20.94
C ASP A 276 -33.82 30.19 -20.86
N GLU A 277 -33.53 29.52 -21.96
CA GLU A 277 -33.27 28.08 -22.01
C GLU A 277 -31.96 27.74 -21.31
N VAL A 278 -30.93 28.56 -21.51
CA VAL A 278 -29.64 28.42 -20.83
C VAL A 278 -29.76 28.56 -19.31
N VAL A 279 -30.51 29.55 -18.84
CA VAL A 279 -30.77 29.73 -17.40
C VAL A 279 -31.44 28.50 -16.80
N LYS A 280 -32.52 28.03 -17.44
CA LYS A 280 -33.24 26.82 -16.98
C LYS A 280 -32.31 25.60 -16.90
N TYR A 281 -31.49 25.39 -17.92
CA TYR A 281 -30.53 24.29 -17.96
C TYR A 281 -29.50 24.39 -16.82
N ARG A 282 -28.96 25.58 -16.56
CA ARG A 282 -28.02 25.83 -15.45
C ARG A 282 -28.67 25.54 -14.08
N GLU A 283 -29.90 25.95 -13.87
CA GLU A 283 -30.66 25.69 -12.62
C GLU A 283 -30.93 24.20 -12.41
N GLU A 284 -31.23 23.46 -13.47
CA GLU A 284 -31.45 22.01 -13.42
C GLU A 284 -30.12 21.27 -13.14
N THR A 285 -29.02 21.68 -13.75
CA THR A 285 -27.71 21.07 -13.56
C THR A 285 -27.14 21.36 -12.17
N ALA A 286 -27.39 22.54 -11.61
CA ALA A 286 -26.94 22.90 -10.26
C ALA A 286 -27.50 21.99 -9.16
N LYS A 287 -28.56 21.24 -9.44
CA LYS A 287 -29.17 20.27 -8.50
C LYS A 287 -28.49 18.90 -8.56
N LYS A 288 -27.63 18.63 -9.56
CA LYS A 288 -26.93 17.36 -9.73
C LYS A 288 -25.61 17.36 -8.98
N SER A 289 -25.22 16.23 -8.41
CA SER A 289 -23.86 16.06 -7.88
C SER A 289 -22.83 15.89 -9.00
N ASP A 290 -21.55 16.14 -8.71
CA ASP A 290 -20.46 15.89 -9.66
C ASP A 290 -20.39 14.42 -10.11
N ILE A 291 -20.74 13.50 -9.20
CA ILE A 291 -20.84 12.06 -9.50
C ILE A 291 -21.96 11.80 -10.50
N ASP A 292 -23.16 12.35 -10.28
CA ASP A 292 -24.28 12.22 -11.20
C ASP A 292 -23.97 12.77 -12.59
N ARG A 293 -23.16 13.82 -12.66
CA ARG A 293 -22.77 14.48 -13.90
C ARG A 293 -21.70 13.70 -14.70
N THR A 294 -20.81 12.99 -14.01
CA THR A 294 -19.66 12.30 -14.62
C THR A 294 -19.86 10.79 -14.83
N GLU A 295 -20.94 10.20 -14.35
CA GLU A 295 -21.25 8.78 -14.57
C GLU A 295 -21.34 8.44 -16.06
N LEU A 296 -20.56 7.44 -16.49
CA LEU A 296 -20.44 7.03 -17.89
C LEU A 296 -21.76 6.51 -18.50
N ASN A 297 -22.64 5.96 -17.70
CA ASN A 297 -23.88 5.30 -18.15
C ASN A 297 -25.13 6.18 -18.13
N LYS A 298 -25.02 7.48 -17.82
CA LYS A 298 -26.16 8.40 -17.84
C LYS A 298 -26.24 9.18 -19.15
N ASP A 299 -27.48 9.46 -19.59
CA ASP A 299 -27.76 10.33 -20.74
C ASP A 299 -27.07 11.68 -20.57
N LYS A 300 -26.20 12.03 -21.51
CA LYS A 300 -25.52 13.32 -21.55
C LYS A 300 -26.47 14.38 -22.06
N ASN A 301 -26.70 15.43 -21.28
CA ASN A 301 -27.59 16.52 -21.62
C ASN A 301 -26.81 17.83 -21.80
N GLY A 302 -27.33 18.70 -22.59
CA GLY A 302 -26.75 20.01 -22.86
C GLY A 302 -27.69 20.95 -23.57
N VAL A 303 -27.25 22.19 -23.72
CA VAL A 303 -27.96 23.25 -24.45
C VAL A 303 -26.94 24.01 -25.29
N VAL A 304 -27.31 24.34 -26.54
CA VAL A 304 -26.49 25.18 -27.39
C VAL A 304 -26.54 26.64 -26.93
N LEU A 305 -25.43 27.34 -26.98
CA LEU A 305 -25.40 28.78 -26.81
C LEU A 305 -25.65 29.43 -28.19
N GLU A 306 -26.92 29.66 -28.50
CA GLU A 306 -27.28 30.18 -29.82
C GLU A 306 -26.63 31.54 -30.11
N GLY A 307 -25.91 31.61 -31.24
CA GLY A 307 -25.17 32.80 -31.66
C GLY A 307 -23.72 32.87 -31.20
N ILE A 308 -23.28 31.89 -30.39
CA ILE A 308 -21.91 31.79 -29.92
C ILE A 308 -21.15 30.69 -30.69
N TYR A 309 -20.03 31.07 -31.28
CA TYR A 309 -19.14 30.18 -32.03
C TYR A 309 -17.71 30.38 -31.57
N ALA A 310 -17.01 29.26 -31.37
CA ALA A 310 -15.57 29.24 -31.14
C ALA A 310 -14.84 29.11 -32.51
N ILE A 311 -13.65 29.64 -32.57
CA ILE A 311 -12.80 29.55 -33.79
C ILE A 311 -11.72 28.50 -33.50
N ASN A 312 -11.72 27.43 -34.28
CA ASN A 312 -10.69 26.40 -34.20
C ASN A 312 -9.33 26.99 -34.61
N PRO A 313 -8.31 27.04 -33.72
CA PRO A 313 -7.05 27.74 -33.97
C PRO A 313 -6.19 27.13 -35.07
N VAL A 314 -6.44 25.88 -35.50
CA VAL A 314 -5.60 25.23 -36.55
C VAL A 314 -6.13 25.41 -37.95
N ASN A 315 -7.45 25.61 -38.13
CA ASN A 315 -8.06 25.74 -39.50
C ASN A 315 -9.04 26.90 -39.60
N ASN A 316 -9.18 27.76 -38.60
CA ASN A 316 -10.05 28.92 -38.52
C ASN A 316 -11.56 28.63 -38.79
N LYS A 317 -12.01 27.37 -38.64
CA LYS A 317 -13.40 27.03 -38.77
C LYS A 317 -14.18 27.43 -37.53
N GLU A 318 -15.39 27.96 -37.76
CA GLU A 318 -16.33 28.28 -36.70
C GLU A 318 -17.04 26.99 -36.22
N VAL A 319 -17.06 26.73 -34.91
CA VAL A 319 -17.76 25.60 -34.30
C VAL A 319 -18.69 26.10 -33.19
N PRO A 320 -19.92 25.56 -33.09
CA PRO A 320 -20.89 25.99 -32.10
C PRO A 320 -20.41 25.64 -30.67
N VAL A 321 -20.84 26.45 -29.71
CA VAL A 321 -20.54 26.26 -28.30
C VAL A 321 -21.80 25.77 -27.57
N TYR A 322 -21.66 24.69 -26.80
CA TYR A 322 -22.72 24.09 -25.99
C TYR A 322 -22.37 24.23 -24.50
N LEU A 323 -23.36 24.13 -23.63
CA LEU A 323 -23.17 23.74 -22.23
C LEU A 323 -23.43 22.25 -22.10
N GLY A 324 -22.62 21.57 -21.33
CA GLY A 324 -22.79 20.14 -21.05
C GLY A 324 -22.63 19.85 -19.57
N ASP A 325 -23.55 19.08 -19.00
CA ASP A 325 -23.52 18.73 -17.57
C ASP A 325 -22.35 17.79 -17.20
N PHE A 326 -21.77 17.13 -18.18
CA PHE A 326 -20.58 16.27 -18.01
C PHE A 326 -19.24 17.03 -17.97
N VAL A 327 -19.23 18.35 -18.20
CA VAL A 327 -18.06 19.21 -18.04
C VAL A 327 -18.16 19.94 -16.71
N LEU A 328 -17.10 19.83 -15.88
CA LEU A 328 -17.04 20.45 -14.55
C LEU A 328 -16.09 21.66 -14.58
N ALA A 329 -16.52 22.80 -14.03
CA ALA A 329 -15.65 23.98 -13.90
C ALA A 329 -14.51 23.75 -12.89
N SER A 330 -14.69 22.83 -11.96
CA SER A 330 -13.67 22.42 -10.98
C SER A 330 -12.56 21.55 -11.57
N TYR A 331 -12.69 21.09 -12.82
CA TYR A 331 -11.72 20.23 -13.48
C TYR A 331 -11.16 20.86 -14.74
N GLY A 332 -9.84 21.08 -14.77
CA GLY A 332 -9.15 21.69 -15.90
C GLY A 332 -9.56 23.16 -16.11
N THR A 333 -9.95 23.50 -17.31
CA THR A 333 -10.35 24.86 -17.71
C THR A 333 -11.86 25.10 -17.65
N GLY A 334 -12.66 24.11 -17.27
CA GLY A 334 -14.11 24.17 -17.37
C GLY A 334 -14.65 24.23 -18.80
N ALA A 335 -13.83 23.85 -19.79
CA ALA A 335 -14.15 23.80 -21.20
C ALA A 335 -13.46 22.62 -21.88
N VAL A 336 -14.09 21.99 -22.84
CA VAL A 336 -13.52 20.88 -23.61
C VAL A 336 -13.81 21.03 -25.10
N MET A 337 -12.89 20.55 -25.92
CA MET A 337 -13.15 20.34 -27.34
C MET A 337 -13.89 19.02 -27.53
N ALA A 338 -14.88 18.99 -28.40
CA ALA A 338 -15.63 17.77 -28.70
C ALA A 338 -15.25 17.21 -30.07
N VAL A 339 -14.85 15.93 -30.03
CA VAL A 339 -14.38 15.20 -31.24
C VAL A 339 -15.17 13.89 -31.41
N PRO A 340 -16.40 13.92 -31.87
CA PRO A 340 -17.33 12.79 -31.88
C PRO A 340 -16.82 11.52 -32.54
N SER A 341 -15.96 11.63 -33.54
CA SER A 341 -15.36 10.44 -34.17
C SER A 341 -14.30 9.76 -33.32
N HIS A 342 -13.80 10.41 -32.23
CA HIS A 342 -12.66 9.94 -31.44
C HIS A 342 -12.86 9.96 -29.92
N ASP A 343 -14.05 10.37 -29.44
CA ASP A 343 -14.48 10.26 -28.04
C ASP A 343 -15.93 9.76 -27.97
N GLN A 344 -16.17 8.67 -27.26
CA GLN A 344 -17.47 8.03 -27.21
C GLN A 344 -18.57 8.90 -26.56
N ARG A 345 -18.20 9.75 -25.60
CA ARG A 345 -19.17 10.69 -24.97
C ARG A 345 -19.59 11.77 -25.97
N ASP A 346 -18.64 12.28 -26.69
CA ASP A 346 -18.90 13.29 -27.73
C ASP A 346 -19.70 12.67 -28.87
N PHE A 347 -19.44 11.40 -29.19
CA PHE A 347 -20.22 10.65 -30.21
C PHE A 347 -21.69 10.56 -29.79
N GLU A 348 -21.98 10.09 -28.58
CA GLU A 348 -23.35 9.96 -28.07
C GLU A 348 -24.07 11.30 -28.03
N TYR A 349 -23.35 12.36 -27.61
CA TYR A 349 -23.85 13.72 -27.62
C TYR A 349 -24.15 14.21 -29.05
N ALA A 350 -23.23 14.00 -29.97
CA ALA A 350 -23.41 14.39 -31.36
C ALA A 350 -24.57 13.65 -32.04
N VAL A 351 -24.75 12.37 -31.76
CA VAL A 351 -25.94 11.59 -32.23
C VAL A 351 -27.22 12.21 -31.69
N LYS A 352 -27.29 12.49 -30.41
CA LYS A 352 -28.46 13.05 -29.73
C LYS A 352 -28.88 14.43 -30.30
N TYR A 353 -27.91 15.29 -30.57
CA TYR A 353 -28.14 16.66 -31.02
C TYR A 353 -27.96 16.82 -32.53
N ASN A 354 -27.79 15.73 -33.27
CA ASN A 354 -27.60 15.71 -34.75
C ASN A 354 -26.44 16.63 -35.21
N ILE A 355 -25.28 16.54 -34.45
CA ILE A 355 -24.09 17.32 -34.77
C ILE A 355 -23.21 16.54 -35.76
N PRO A 356 -22.59 17.21 -36.78
CA PRO A 356 -21.67 16.55 -37.72
C PRO A 356 -20.48 15.89 -36.99
N MET A 357 -19.94 14.81 -37.59
CA MET A 357 -18.75 14.10 -37.12
C MET A 357 -17.69 14.13 -38.21
N ILE A 358 -16.44 14.35 -37.81
CA ILE A 358 -15.28 14.38 -38.71
C ILE A 358 -14.24 13.39 -38.19
N GLN A 359 -14.01 12.32 -38.92
CA GLN A 359 -12.95 11.35 -38.61
C GLN A 359 -11.60 11.90 -39.06
N VAL A 360 -10.61 11.94 -38.20
CA VAL A 360 -9.26 12.47 -38.45
C VAL A 360 -8.14 11.48 -38.22
N ILE A 361 -8.43 10.30 -37.73
CA ILE A 361 -7.48 9.19 -37.58
C ILE A 361 -7.97 8.03 -38.45
N GLU A 362 -7.07 7.50 -39.28
CA GLU A 362 -7.33 6.35 -40.12
C GLU A 362 -7.64 5.10 -39.29
N GLY A 363 -8.75 4.42 -39.61
CA GLY A 363 -9.15 3.22 -38.91
C GLY A 363 -10.54 2.76 -39.29
N ARG A 364 -11.22 2.07 -38.38
CA ARG A 364 -12.61 1.66 -38.61
C ARG A 364 -13.53 2.86 -38.79
N ASP A 365 -14.61 2.68 -39.56
CA ASP A 365 -15.68 3.68 -39.74
C ASP A 365 -16.27 4.06 -38.35
N THR A 366 -16.49 5.35 -38.12
CA THR A 366 -17.01 5.92 -36.91
C THR A 366 -18.53 6.21 -36.96
N LYS A 367 -19.28 5.56 -37.87
CA LYS A 367 -20.73 5.77 -37.97
C LYS A 367 -21.53 5.20 -36.80
N GLU A 368 -21.04 4.13 -36.18
CA GLU A 368 -21.78 3.43 -35.13
C GLU A 368 -21.20 3.69 -33.72
N SER A 369 -19.91 4.02 -33.62
CA SER A 369 -19.24 4.38 -32.38
C SER A 369 -17.93 5.10 -32.66
N ALA A 370 -17.41 5.82 -31.66
CA ALA A 370 -16.13 6.51 -31.76
C ALA A 370 -14.96 5.52 -31.94
N PHE A 371 -13.90 5.98 -32.61
CA PHE A 371 -12.60 5.29 -32.70
C PHE A 371 -11.65 5.98 -31.75
N GLU A 372 -11.61 5.48 -30.54
CA GLU A 372 -10.98 6.13 -29.38
C GLU A 372 -9.48 5.84 -29.29
N LYS A 373 -8.79 6.55 -28.38
CA LYS A 373 -7.36 6.43 -28.14
C LYS A 373 -6.90 4.98 -27.90
N GLN A 374 -7.64 4.18 -27.13
CA GLN A 374 -7.34 2.77 -26.91
C GLN A 374 -7.40 1.92 -28.19
N ASP A 375 -8.15 2.35 -29.19
CA ASP A 375 -8.28 1.64 -30.46
C ASP A 375 -7.07 1.84 -31.37
N TYR A 376 -6.40 2.99 -31.30
CA TYR A 376 -5.26 3.35 -32.16
C TYR A 376 -3.91 3.44 -31.43
N LEU A 377 -3.88 3.49 -30.10
CA LEU A 377 -2.65 3.55 -29.34
C LEU A 377 -1.76 2.32 -29.62
N GLY A 378 -0.49 2.56 -29.96
CA GLY A 378 0.46 1.50 -30.31
C GLY A 378 0.28 0.89 -31.70
N LYS A 379 -0.58 1.46 -32.55
CA LYS A 379 -0.73 1.10 -33.96
C LYS A 379 -0.19 2.18 -34.86
N GLU A 380 0.28 1.84 -36.06
CA GLU A 380 0.71 2.80 -37.08
C GLU A 380 -0.48 3.45 -37.80
N CYS A 381 -1.40 4.07 -37.05
CA CYS A 381 -2.50 4.83 -37.62
C CYS A 381 -1.99 6.21 -38.06
N LYS A 382 -2.53 6.72 -39.17
CA LYS A 382 -2.18 8.01 -39.75
C LYS A 382 -3.35 8.99 -39.66
N LEU A 383 -3.01 10.29 -39.68
CA LEU A 383 -4.03 11.30 -39.73
C LEU A 383 -4.63 11.39 -41.16
N ILE A 384 -5.94 11.62 -41.20
CA ILE A 384 -6.74 11.95 -42.38
C ILE A 384 -7.51 13.25 -42.09
N ASN A 385 -7.97 13.94 -43.10
CA ASN A 385 -8.77 15.18 -43.00
C ASN A 385 -8.16 16.27 -42.09
N SER A 386 -6.83 16.32 -41.97
CA SER A 386 -6.07 17.18 -41.06
C SER A 386 -5.10 18.12 -41.78
N GLU A 387 -5.51 18.63 -42.96
CA GLU A 387 -4.75 19.57 -43.80
C GLU A 387 -3.28 19.13 -43.98
N GLU A 388 -2.31 19.97 -43.65
CA GLU A 388 -0.86 19.69 -43.78
C GLU A 388 -0.35 18.52 -42.93
N PHE A 389 -1.09 18.08 -41.91
CA PHE A 389 -0.74 16.95 -41.05
C PHE A 389 -1.32 15.63 -41.54
N THR A 390 -2.12 15.62 -42.59
CA THR A 390 -2.64 14.40 -43.20
C THR A 390 -1.51 13.49 -43.66
N GLY A 391 -1.55 12.21 -43.29
CA GLY A 391 -0.55 11.21 -43.67
C GLY A 391 0.57 11.03 -42.63
N LEU A 392 0.71 11.91 -41.62
CA LEU A 392 1.59 11.70 -40.49
C LEU A 392 1.04 10.62 -39.58
N THR A 393 1.92 9.89 -38.90
CA THR A 393 1.52 9.03 -37.81
C THR A 393 0.93 9.85 -36.66
N VAL A 394 0.13 9.23 -35.81
CA VAL A 394 -0.49 9.90 -34.66
C VAL A 394 0.55 10.58 -33.76
N GLU A 395 1.67 9.93 -33.51
CA GLU A 395 2.74 10.49 -32.66
C GLU A 395 3.49 11.67 -33.33
N GLU A 396 3.76 11.58 -34.64
CA GLU A 396 4.35 12.68 -35.39
C GLU A 396 3.42 13.88 -35.46
N ALA A 397 2.13 13.64 -35.73
CA ALA A 397 1.12 14.69 -35.81
C ALA A 397 0.93 15.39 -34.46
N LYS A 398 0.90 14.62 -33.35
CA LYS A 398 0.80 15.18 -32.02
C LYS A 398 1.92 16.18 -31.72
N LYS A 399 3.17 15.82 -32.03
CA LYS A 399 4.32 16.71 -31.86
C LYS A 399 4.25 17.94 -32.80
N ALA A 400 3.90 17.72 -34.07
CA ALA A 400 3.87 18.79 -35.07
C ALA A 400 2.75 19.80 -34.80
N ILE A 401 1.55 19.35 -34.46
CA ILE A 401 0.40 20.20 -34.10
C ILE A 401 0.69 20.99 -32.82
N THR A 402 1.23 20.32 -31.80
CA THR A 402 1.64 20.98 -30.55
C THR A 402 2.65 22.10 -30.86
N LYS A 403 3.69 21.78 -31.62
CA LYS A 403 4.69 22.78 -32.01
C LYS A 403 4.08 23.97 -32.74
N LYS A 404 3.20 23.73 -33.72
CA LYS A 404 2.50 24.80 -34.46
C LYS A 404 1.73 25.71 -33.49
N LEU A 405 0.92 25.15 -32.61
CA LEU A 405 0.12 25.92 -31.65
C LEU A 405 0.98 26.74 -30.69
N VAL A 406 2.09 26.17 -30.23
CA VAL A 406 3.05 26.87 -29.33
C VAL A 406 3.75 28.00 -30.09
N ASP A 407 4.25 27.76 -31.32
CA ASP A 407 4.94 28.75 -32.13
C ASP A 407 4.00 29.93 -32.52
N GLU A 408 2.70 29.68 -32.69
CA GLU A 408 1.67 30.68 -32.94
C GLU A 408 1.13 31.38 -31.69
N GLY A 409 1.60 31.01 -30.49
CA GLY A 409 1.13 31.54 -29.19
C GLY A 409 -0.32 31.16 -28.86
N LYS A 410 -0.83 30.10 -29.48
CA LYS A 410 -2.20 29.56 -29.27
C LYS A 410 -2.24 28.31 -28.40
N GLY A 411 -1.08 27.74 -28.06
CA GLY A 411 -0.97 26.54 -27.24
C GLY A 411 0.20 26.62 -26.28
N GLU A 412 0.09 25.87 -25.19
CA GLU A 412 1.13 25.68 -24.19
C GLU A 412 1.15 24.21 -23.77
N GLU A 413 2.33 23.57 -23.82
CA GLU A 413 2.49 22.24 -23.24
C GLU A 413 2.31 22.31 -21.73
N LYS A 414 1.48 21.43 -21.17
CA LYS A 414 1.15 21.46 -19.75
C LYS A 414 1.04 20.06 -19.19
N THR A 415 1.63 19.90 -18.03
CA THR A 415 1.45 18.67 -17.21
C THR A 415 0.42 18.93 -16.13
N ASN A 416 -0.59 18.12 -16.08
CA ASN A 416 -1.63 18.15 -15.06
C ASN A 416 -1.60 16.86 -14.26
N TYR A 417 -2.10 16.94 -13.03
CA TYR A 417 -2.24 15.79 -12.12
C TYR A 417 -3.70 15.65 -11.70
N ARG A 418 -4.16 14.41 -11.51
CA ARG A 418 -5.48 14.11 -10.96
C ARG A 418 -5.49 14.29 -9.45
N LEU A 419 -4.32 14.08 -8.80
CA LEU A 419 -4.13 14.26 -7.36
C LEU A 419 -4.65 15.63 -6.92
N ARG A 420 -5.48 15.64 -5.87
CA ARG A 420 -6.04 16.84 -5.26
C ARG A 420 -5.44 17.08 -3.90
N GLU A 421 -5.67 18.28 -3.38
CA GLU A 421 -5.28 18.65 -2.03
C GLU A 421 -5.80 17.63 -1.02
N TRP A 422 -4.98 17.28 -0.06
CA TRP A 422 -5.38 16.43 1.04
C TRP A 422 -6.21 17.23 2.03
N ILE A 423 -7.51 16.91 2.14
CA ILE A 423 -8.43 17.52 3.09
C ILE A 423 -8.01 17.12 4.49
N PHE A 424 -7.56 18.09 5.29
CA PHE A 424 -6.79 17.82 6.51
C PHE A 424 -7.54 18.14 7.81
N ALA A 425 -8.65 18.82 7.79
CA ALA A 425 -9.41 19.12 9.01
C ALA A 425 -10.63 18.21 9.18
N ARG A 426 -10.95 17.90 10.44
CA ARG A 426 -12.12 17.12 10.83
C ARG A 426 -12.88 17.86 11.92
N GLN A 427 -14.19 17.89 11.81
CA GLN A 427 -15.11 18.46 12.82
C GLN A 427 -15.36 17.42 13.91
N ARG A 428 -14.27 17.00 14.58
CA ARG A 428 -14.26 15.97 15.62
C ARG A 428 -13.50 16.44 16.85
N TYR A 429 -13.78 15.79 17.97
CA TYR A 429 -13.03 15.98 19.21
C TYR A 429 -11.76 15.12 19.26
N TRP A 430 -11.89 13.81 19.01
CA TRP A 430 -10.80 12.85 19.21
C TRP A 430 -9.85 12.79 18.01
N GLY A 431 -8.96 13.72 17.97
CA GLY A 431 -7.91 13.91 16.98
C GLY A 431 -6.90 14.94 17.47
N GLU A 432 -5.77 15.09 16.79
CA GLU A 432 -4.80 16.13 17.11
C GLU A 432 -5.41 17.52 16.87
N PRO A 433 -5.44 18.41 17.86
CA PRO A 433 -5.87 19.79 17.64
C PRO A 433 -4.97 20.49 16.62
N VAL A 434 -5.57 21.21 15.68
CA VAL A 434 -4.82 22.03 14.72
C VAL A 434 -4.23 23.24 15.46
N PRO A 435 -2.89 23.42 15.46
CA PRO A 435 -2.22 24.41 16.33
C PRO A 435 -2.23 25.81 15.72
N ILE A 436 -3.41 26.32 15.36
CA ILE A 436 -3.61 27.63 14.71
C ILE A 436 -4.58 28.50 15.51
N ILE A 437 -4.30 29.80 15.51
CA ILE A 437 -5.18 30.84 16.07
C ILE A 437 -5.60 31.77 14.94
N HIS A 438 -6.90 31.98 14.79
CA HIS A 438 -7.48 32.97 13.90
C HIS A 438 -7.72 34.28 14.65
N LEU A 439 -6.99 35.31 14.31
CA LEU A 439 -7.08 36.62 14.94
C LEU A 439 -8.22 37.46 14.36
N GLU A 440 -8.79 38.38 15.18
CA GLU A 440 -9.85 39.29 14.72
C GLU A 440 -9.39 40.26 13.64
N ASP A 441 -8.08 40.49 13.51
CA ASP A 441 -7.49 41.34 12.46
C ASP A 441 -7.38 40.61 11.09
N GLY A 442 -7.86 39.35 11.01
CA GLY A 442 -7.90 38.54 9.79
C GLY A 442 -6.66 37.64 9.56
N ARG A 443 -5.65 37.70 10.40
CA ARG A 443 -4.46 36.83 10.33
C ARG A 443 -4.77 35.48 10.96
N SER A 444 -4.19 34.44 10.39
CA SER A 444 -4.07 33.12 11.04
C SER A 444 -2.60 32.92 11.42
N ILE A 445 -2.34 32.57 12.65
CA ILE A 445 -0.99 32.35 13.19
C ILE A 445 -0.85 30.97 13.82
N ALA A 446 0.32 30.38 13.70
CA ALA A 446 0.62 29.14 14.40
C ALA A 446 0.97 29.40 15.87
N ILE A 447 0.61 28.44 16.73
CA ILE A 447 1.00 28.43 18.15
C ILE A 447 2.52 28.31 18.24
N SER A 448 3.14 28.92 19.25
CA SER A 448 4.59 28.86 19.45
C SER A 448 5.08 27.43 19.72
N ASP A 449 6.33 27.10 19.37
CA ASP A 449 6.89 25.77 19.64
C ASP A 449 6.93 25.45 21.14
N GLU A 450 7.06 26.48 21.99
CA GLU A 450 7.11 26.36 23.44
C GLU A 450 5.74 26.01 24.04
N ASP A 451 4.66 26.39 23.36
CA ASP A 451 3.28 26.12 23.78
C ASP A 451 2.75 24.79 23.26
N LEU A 452 3.52 24.04 22.46
CA LEU A 452 3.16 22.70 22.04
C LEU A 452 3.52 21.65 23.12
N PRO A 453 2.68 20.63 23.33
CA PRO A 453 1.46 20.32 22.57
C PRO A 453 0.28 21.20 22.98
N LEU A 454 -0.53 21.61 22.00
CA LEU A 454 -1.88 22.07 22.25
C LEU A 454 -2.75 20.89 22.63
N VAL A 455 -3.12 20.80 23.91
CA VAL A 455 -3.84 19.62 24.46
C VAL A 455 -5.35 19.81 24.33
N LEU A 456 -6.07 18.70 24.05
CA LEU A 456 -7.51 18.65 24.03
C LEU A 456 -8.09 18.97 25.41
N PRO A 457 -9.07 19.89 25.52
CA PRO A 457 -9.77 20.14 26.77
C PRO A 457 -10.75 19.01 27.11
N THR A 458 -11.03 18.80 28.39
CA THR A 458 -12.14 17.92 28.79
C THR A 458 -13.46 18.65 28.57
N LEU A 459 -14.39 18.02 27.86
CA LEU A 459 -15.70 18.59 27.54
C LEU A 459 -16.81 17.92 28.36
N ASP A 460 -17.86 18.70 28.69
CA ASP A 460 -19.10 18.15 29.24
C ASP A 460 -19.93 17.42 28.18
N ASP A 461 -19.79 17.81 26.92
CA ASP A 461 -20.48 17.21 25.78
C ASP A 461 -19.52 17.09 24.56
N TYR A 462 -19.28 15.88 24.13
CA TYR A 462 -18.38 15.55 23.02
C TYR A 462 -19.06 15.58 21.65
N GLN A 463 -20.36 15.92 21.59
CA GLN A 463 -21.09 16.01 20.34
C GLN A 463 -21.01 17.42 19.74
N GLY A 464 -20.74 17.50 18.44
CA GLY A 464 -20.87 18.74 17.69
C GLY A 464 -22.33 19.20 17.61
N LYS A 465 -22.57 20.51 17.72
CA LYS A 465 -23.91 21.11 17.69
C LYS A 465 -24.06 22.06 16.50
N ASN A 466 -25.20 21.97 15.82
CA ASN A 466 -25.52 22.88 14.71
C ASN A 466 -24.44 22.93 13.61
N GLY A 467 -23.81 21.81 13.29
CA GLY A 467 -22.75 21.72 12.28
C GLY A 467 -21.40 22.30 12.72
N LYS A 468 -21.25 22.63 14.01
CA LYS A 468 -19.98 23.07 14.61
C LYS A 468 -19.22 21.90 15.22
N ALA A 469 -17.89 22.01 15.22
CA ALA A 469 -17.02 21.02 15.84
C ALA A 469 -17.25 20.96 17.37
N PRO A 470 -17.03 19.78 18.01
CA PRO A 470 -17.22 19.63 19.44
C PRO A 470 -16.38 20.57 20.31
N LEU A 471 -15.18 20.97 19.87
CA LEU A 471 -14.32 21.92 20.60
C LEU A 471 -14.95 23.31 20.78
N GLU A 472 -15.93 23.67 19.95
CA GLU A 472 -16.72 24.90 20.14
C GLU A 472 -17.54 24.91 21.44
N ASN A 473 -17.73 23.75 22.07
CA ASN A 473 -18.44 23.61 23.33
C ASN A 473 -17.65 24.13 24.55
N ASP A 474 -16.33 24.45 24.37
CA ASP A 474 -15.48 25.06 25.39
C ASP A 474 -15.02 26.47 24.96
N PRO A 475 -15.80 27.52 25.22
CA PRO A 475 -15.44 28.90 24.88
C PRO A 475 -14.13 29.38 25.54
N ASP A 476 -13.79 28.88 26.72
CA ASP A 476 -12.57 29.29 27.47
C ASP A 476 -11.33 28.72 26.79
N TRP A 477 -11.42 27.51 26.27
CA TRP A 477 -10.35 26.94 25.45
C TRP A 477 -10.25 27.61 24.07
N VAL A 478 -11.40 27.97 23.46
CA VAL A 478 -11.44 28.52 22.10
C VAL A 478 -10.92 29.96 22.05
N ASN A 479 -11.36 30.82 22.98
CA ASN A 479 -11.06 32.25 22.92
C ASN A 479 -9.71 32.54 23.55
N VAL A 480 -8.86 33.26 22.84
CA VAL A 480 -7.50 33.60 23.26
C VAL A 480 -7.19 35.05 22.91
N GLU A 481 -6.15 35.58 23.54
CA GLU A 481 -5.57 36.85 23.19
C GLU A 481 -4.07 36.69 22.96
N VAL A 482 -3.57 37.17 21.84
CA VAL A 482 -2.15 37.10 21.48
C VAL A 482 -1.66 38.54 21.15
N ASP A 483 -0.68 39.00 21.90
CA ASP A 483 -0.10 40.33 21.72
C ASP A 483 -1.16 41.47 21.74
N GLY A 484 -2.18 41.33 22.61
CA GLY A 484 -3.27 42.33 22.72
C GLY A 484 -4.34 42.22 21.61
N VAL A 485 -4.25 41.26 20.71
CA VAL A 485 -5.26 40.99 19.68
C VAL A 485 -6.08 39.76 20.08
N LYS A 486 -7.38 39.91 20.10
CA LYS A 486 -8.28 38.79 20.35
C LYS A 486 -8.28 37.82 19.16
N GLY A 487 -8.46 36.54 19.46
CA GLY A 487 -8.48 35.50 18.46
C GLY A 487 -9.23 34.26 18.95
N ARG A 488 -9.34 33.30 18.07
CA ARG A 488 -9.96 32.01 18.35
C ARG A 488 -9.03 30.89 17.90
N ARG A 489 -8.81 29.91 18.76
CA ARG A 489 -8.14 28.68 18.34
C ARG A 489 -8.98 27.98 17.26
N GLU A 490 -8.29 27.33 16.35
CA GLU A 490 -8.94 26.42 15.39
C GLU A 490 -9.64 25.28 16.16
N THR A 491 -10.88 25.00 15.79
CA THR A 491 -11.71 24.00 16.47
C THR A 491 -11.79 22.67 15.74
N SER A 492 -11.23 22.59 14.56
CA SER A 492 -11.02 21.33 13.85
C SER A 492 -9.85 20.54 14.44
N THR A 493 -9.93 19.21 14.29
CA THR A 493 -8.80 18.31 14.55
C THR A 493 -8.23 17.76 13.25
N MET A 494 -7.02 17.19 13.31
CA MET A 494 -6.38 16.55 12.18
C MET A 494 -7.04 15.19 11.88
N PRO A 495 -6.90 14.63 10.66
CA PRO A 495 -7.35 13.26 10.37
C PRO A 495 -6.49 12.25 11.11
N GLY A 496 -7.01 11.05 11.41
CA GLY A 496 -6.24 9.97 12.03
C GLY A 496 -4.96 9.61 11.28
N SER A 497 -4.96 9.80 9.94
CA SER A 497 -3.77 9.61 9.08
C SER A 497 -2.64 10.63 9.31
N ALA A 498 -2.86 11.73 10.03
CA ALA A 498 -1.79 12.68 10.36
C ALA A 498 -0.73 12.05 11.27
N GLY A 499 -1.16 11.46 12.38
CA GLY A 499 -0.26 10.78 13.31
C GLY A 499 0.46 9.59 12.68
N SER A 500 -0.21 8.83 11.84
CA SER A 500 0.38 7.67 11.17
C SER A 500 1.30 8.02 9.99
N SER A 501 1.34 9.28 9.55
CA SER A 501 2.18 9.69 8.41
C SER A 501 3.67 9.83 8.75
N TRP A 502 4.06 9.76 10.03
CA TRP A 502 5.46 9.96 10.45
C TRP A 502 5.93 9.05 11.59
N TYR A 503 5.10 8.15 12.10
CA TYR A 503 5.36 7.33 13.28
C TYR A 503 6.64 6.48 13.18
N PHE A 504 7.03 6.05 11.99
CA PHE A 504 8.27 5.34 11.72
C PHE A 504 9.53 6.17 12.09
N LEU A 505 9.44 7.48 12.05
CA LEU A 505 10.53 8.37 12.53
C LEU A 505 10.54 8.41 14.05
N ARG A 506 9.37 8.51 14.70
CA ARG A 506 9.26 8.58 16.15
C ARG A 506 9.73 7.31 16.84
N TYR A 507 9.48 6.14 16.26
CA TYR A 507 9.98 4.87 16.80
C TYR A 507 11.51 4.82 16.96
N ILE A 508 12.24 5.56 16.15
CA ILE A 508 13.70 5.63 16.21
C ILE A 508 14.16 6.29 17.52
N ASP A 509 13.40 7.29 18.00
CA ASP A 509 13.75 8.04 19.21
C ASP A 509 12.48 8.51 19.95
N PRO A 510 11.68 7.59 20.54
CA PRO A 510 10.34 7.89 21.04
C PRO A 510 10.29 8.75 22.29
N HIS A 511 11.41 8.88 23.03
CA HIS A 511 11.47 9.59 24.30
C HIS A 511 12.15 10.96 24.20
N ASN A 512 12.49 11.41 23.00
CA ASN A 512 13.12 12.70 22.79
C ASN A 512 12.08 13.83 22.96
N ASP A 513 12.31 14.73 23.87
CA ASP A 513 11.43 15.88 24.12
C ASP A 513 11.89 17.15 23.39
N GLU A 514 13.12 17.18 22.84
CA GLU A 514 13.73 18.35 22.19
C GLU A 514 13.47 18.38 20.67
N CYS A 515 13.39 17.21 20.05
CA CYS A 515 13.07 17.04 18.63
C CYS A 515 12.25 15.77 18.38
N PHE A 516 11.66 15.63 17.20
CA PHE A 516 10.83 14.45 16.88
C PHE A 516 11.64 13.15 16.81
N ALA A 517 12.91 13.22 16.47
CA ALA A 517 13.91 12.16 16.60
C ALA A 517 15.33 12.75 16.42
N ASP A 518 16.33 12.16 17.07
CA ASP A 518 17.73 12.54 16.96
C ASP A 518 18.23 12.38 15.51
N PRO A 519 18.85 13.40 14.90
CA PRO A 519 19.35 13.37 13.53
C PRO A 519 20.39 12.27 13.26
N GLU A 520 21.25 11.92 14.24
CA GLU A 520 22.24 10.84 14.08
C GLU A 520 21.54 9.47 14.01
N LEU A 521 20.55 9.28 14.88
CA LEU A 521 19.73 8.06 14.86
C LEU A 521 18.95 7.94 13.54
N LEU A 522 18.35 9.04 13.08
CA LEU A 522 17.65 9.06 11.78
C LEU A 522 18.58 8.68 10.63
N LYS A 523 19.79 9.24 10.61
CA LYS A 523 20.80 8.95 9.58
C LYS A 523 21.20 7.47 9.56
N HIS A 524 21.23 6.81 10.71
CA HIS A 524 21.59 5.38 10.81
C HIS A 524 20.40 4.48 10.46
N TRP A 525 19.22 4.76 11.02
CA TRP A 525 18.09 3.83 10.94
C TRP A 525 17.23 3.96 9.68
N MET A 526 17.15 5.17 9.08
CA MET A 526 16.36 5.36 7.85
C MET A 526 17.13 4.90 6.60
N PRO A 527 16.44 4.41 5.57
CA PRO A 527 15.00 4.09 5.52
C PRO A 527 14.63 2.82 6.29
N VAL A 528 13.34 2.58 6.50
CA VAL A 528 12.81 1.29 6.95
C VAL A 528 13.17 0.22 5.92
N ASP A 529 13.79 -0.88 6.36
CA ASP A 529 14.27 -1.94 5.45
C ASP A 529 13.15 -2.86 4.97
N LEU A 530 12.20 -3.18 5.86
CA LEU A 530 11.05 -4.02 5.58
C LEU A 530 9.80 -3.43 6.22
N TYR A 531 8.78 -3.20 5.41
CA TYR A 531 7.47 -2.74 5.85
C TYR A 531 6.39 -3.73 5.41
N VAL A 532 5.61 -4.23 6.37
CA VAL A 532 4.56 -5.23 6.13
C VAL A 532 3.19 -4.66 6.51
N GLY A 533 2.23 -4.76 5.61
CA GLY A 533 0.87 -4.29 5.87
C GLY A 533 -0.09 -4.44 4.70
N GLY A 534 -1.35 -4.12 4.92
CA GLY A 534 -2.43 -4.35 3.94
C GLY A 534 -2.36 -3.48 2.69
N PRO A 535 -2.82 -3.97 1.53
CA PRO A 535 -2.82 -3.25 0.26
C PRO A 535 -3.81 -2.07 0.24
N GLU A 536 -4.81 -2.04 1.13
CA GLU A 536 -5.80 -0.97 1.26
C GLU A 536 -5.21 0.40 1.58
N HIS A 537 -3.97 0.43 2.07
CA HIS A 537 -3.26 1.65 2.45
C HIS A 537 -2.51 2.33 1.31
N ALA A 538 -2.61 1.81 0.07
CA ALA A 538 -1.83 2.27 -1.09
C ALA A 538 -1.99 3.77 -1.39
N VAL A 539 -3.21 4.30 -1.37
CA VAL A 539 -3.51 5.71 -1.71
C VAL A 539 -3.70 6.62 -0.50
N GLY A 540 -3.95 6.05 0.68
CA GLY A 540 -4.06 6.78 1.95
C GLY A 540 -2.71 6.89 2.64
N HIS A 541 -2.55 6.07 3.69
CA HIS A 541 -1.39 6.08 4.57
C HIS A 541 -0.03 6.09 3.85
N LEU A 542 0.18 5.21 2.86
CA LEU A 542 1.47 5.11 2.18
C LEU A 542 1.81 6.38 1.38
N LEU A 543 0.83 6.96 0.70
CA LEU A 543 1.04 8.18 -0.08
C LEU A 543 1.32 9.38 0.84
N TYR A 544 0.57 9.51 1.93
CA TYR A 544 0.73 10.58 2.91
C TYR A 544 2.06 10.49 3.65
N SER A 545 2.47 9.29 4.06
CA SER A 545 3.77 9.05 4.69
C SER A 545 4.94 9.41 3.78
N ARG A 546 4.85 9.08 2.49
CA ARG A 546 5.86 9.45 1.50
C ARG A 546 5.93 10.98 1.32
N MET A 547 4.78 11.64 1.18
CA MET A 547 4.73 13.10 1.05
C MET A 547 5.30 13.81 2.27
N TRP A 548 4.95 13.39 3.48
CA TRP A 548 5.49 13.98 4.70
C TRP A 548 7.00 13.78 4.83
N ASN A 549 7.47 12.59 4.52
CA ASN A 549 8.91 12.30 4.54
C ASN A 549 9.67 13.09 3.47
N GLU A 550 9.15 13.23 2.26
CA GLU A 550 9.73 14.07 1.21
C GLU A 550 9.80 15.55 1.64
N TYR A 551 8.74 16.05 2.27
CA TYR A 551 8.74 17.41 2.83
C TYR A 551 9.83 17.57 3.90
N LEU A 552 9.94 16.65 4.84
CA LEU A 552 10.97 16.68 5.88
C LEU A 552 12.38 16.53 5.29
N TYR A 553 12.52 15.76 4.21
CA TYR A 553 13.77 15.65 3.47
C TYR A 553 14.17 16.98 2.81
N ASP A 554 13.25 17.67 2.17
CA ASP A 554 13.49 18.99 1.57
C ASP A 554 13.92 20.03 2.62
N LYS A 555 13.49 19.84 3.86
CA LYS A 555 13.90 20.67 4.99
C LYS A 555 15.24 20.23 5.63
N GLY A 556 15.84 19.14 5.15
CA GLY A 556 17.07 18.59 5.73
C GLY A 556 16.87 17.94 7.10
N LEU A 557 15.64 17.58 7.46
CA LEU A 557 15.28 17.01 8.76
C LEU A 557 15.32 15.48 8.78
N VAL A 558 15.25 14.85 7.63
CA VAL A 558 15.41 13.39 7.47
C VAL A 558 16.43 13.10 6.36
N PRO A 559 17.14 11.95 6.41
CA PRO A 559 18.26 11.68 5.51
C PRO A 559 17.87 11.08 4.16
N VAL A 560 16.63 10.64 3.98
CA VAL A 560 16.17 9.91 2.80
C VAL A 560 14.85 10.46 2.28
N LYS A 561 14.66 10.41 0.96
CA LYS A 561 13.41 10.84 0.32
C LYS A 561 12.28 9.85 0.61
N GLU A 562 12.53 8.56 0.36
CA GLU A 562 11.55 7.51 0.53
C GLU A 562 11.70 6.82 1.88
N PRO A 563 10.62 6.71 2.68
CA PRO A 563 10.71 6.18 4.03
C PRO A 563 10.81 4.66 4.09
N PHE A 564 10.26 3.93 3.12
CA PHE A 564 10.13 2.48 3.14
C PHE A 564 10.80 1.85 1.92
N LYS A 565 11.89 1.10 2.13
CA LYS A 565 12.67 0.49 1.05
C LYS A 565 11.92 -0.66 0.39
N LYS A 566 11.46 -1.63 1.20
CA LYS A 566 10.72 -2.80 0.75
C LYS A 566 9.36 -2.85 1.42
N LEU A 567 8.31 -2.99 0.60
CA LEU A 567 6.93 -3.18 1.05
C LEU A 567 6.47 -4.59 0.69
N VAL A 568 5.83 -5.24 1.64
CA VAL A 568 5.19 -6.54 1.43
C VAL A 568 3.75 -6.47 1.91
N HIS A 569 2.83 -6.88 1.05
CA HIS A 569 1.44 -7.02 1.43
C HIS A 569 1.15 -8.43 1.94
N GLN A 570 0.36 -8.51 2.98
CA GLN A 570 -0.27 -9.74 3.44
C GLN A 570 -1.66 -9.86 2.82
N GLY A 571 -2.07 -11.10 2.53
CA GLY A 571 -3.44 -11.43 2.16
C GLY A 571 -4.38 -11.35 3.36
N MET A 572 -5.66 -11.59 3.13
CA MET A 572 -6.66 -11.66 4.21
C MET A 572 -6.81 -13.08 4.74
N ILE A 573 -6.89 -13.22 6.05
CA ILE A 573 -7.42 -14.45 6.65
C ILE A 573 -8.94 -14.34 6.67
N LEU A 574 -9.58 -15.21 5.90
CA LEU A 574 -11.02 -15.29 5.76
C LEU A 574 -11.62 -16.24 6.80
N GLY A 575 -12.88 -16.02 7.15
CA GLY A 575 -13.61 -17.00 7.93
C GLY A 575 -13.69 -18.37 7.23
N SER A 576 -14.06 -19.42 7.94
CA SER A 576 -14.25 -20.76 7.34
C SER A 576 -15.34 -20.81 6.26
N ASN A 577 -16.15 -19.75 6.15
CA ASN A 577 -17.14 -19.54 5.10
C ASN A 577 -16.55 -18.85 3.84
N GLY A 578 -15.24 -18.57 3.81
CA GLY A 578 -14.56 -17.89 2.68
C GLY A 578 -14.83 -16.40 2.56
N LEU A 579 -15.44 -15.76 3.56
CA LEU A 579 -15.73 -14.34 3.58
C LEU A 579 -14.86 -13.61 4.61
N LYS A 580 -14.65 -12.29 4.39
CA LYS A 580 -13.92 -11.42 5.32
C LYS A 580 -14.54 -11.53 6.72
N MET A 581 -13.70 -11.77 7.73
CA MET A 581 -14.12 -11.74 9.13
C MET A 581 -14.59 -10.35 9.51
N GLY A 582 -15.70 -10.25 10.21
CA GLY A 582 -16.23 -8.96 10.63
C GLY A 582 -17.57 -9.05 11.36
N LYS A 583 -18.06 -7.92 11.85
CA LYS A 583 -19.31 -7.82 12.65
C LYS A 583 -20.54 -8.39 11.93
N ARG A 584 -20.52 -8.47 10.61
CA ARG A 584 -21.63 -9.04 9.81
C ARG A 584 -21.77 -10.54 10.01
N PHE A 585 -20.66 -11.24 10.29
CA PHE A 585 -20.63 -12.68 10.48
C PHE A 585 -19.83 -13.05 11.75
N PRO A 586 -20.32 -12.69 12.97
CA PRO A 586 -19.56 -12.85 14.21
C PRO A 586 -19.14 -14.30 14.49
N LYS A 587 -19.96 -15.28 14.05
CA LYS A 587 -19.70 -16.72 14.24
C LYS A 587 -18.39 -17.18 13.58
N TYR A 588 -17.95 -16.49 12.52
CA TYR A 588 -16.74 -16.84 11.75
C TYR A 588 -15.55 -15.94 12.09
N CYS A 589 -15.70 -15.05 13.06
CA CYS A 589 -14.58 -14.23 13.56
C CYS A 589 -13.75 -15.04 14.56
N ILE A 590 -12.49 -15.26 14.23
CA ILE A 590 -11.55 -15.98 15.09
C ILE A 590 -10.83 -14.99 16.00
N ASN A 591 -10.93 -15.22 17.31
CA ASN A 591 -10.18 -14.45 18.30
C ASN A 591 -8.84 -15.16 18.57
N PRO A 592 -7.71 -14.52 18.32
CA PRO A 592 -6.39 -15.11 18.56
C PRO A 592 -6.22 -15.59 20.01
N SER A 593 -6.82 -14.91 20.99
CA SER A 593 -6.74 -15.29 22.39
C SER A 593 -7.34 -16.67 22.70
N ASP A 594 -8.39 -17.06 21.96
CA ASP A 594 -8.99 -18.39 22.14
C ASP A 594 -8.06 -19.49 21.62
N ILE A 595 -7.44 -19.25 20.46
CA ILE A 595 -6.47 -20.19 19.88
C ILE A 595 -5.24 -20.33 20.76
N ILE A 596 -4.72 -19.21 21.29
CA ILE A 596 -3.57 -19.23 22.23
C ILE A 596 -3.92 -20.02 23.52
N ARG A 597 -5.11 -19.78 24.06
CA ARG A 597 -5.58 -20.50 25.28
C ARG A 597 -5.65 -22.03 25.07
N ASP A 598 -6.11 -22.45 23.89
CA ASP A 598 -6.45 -23.86 23.61
C ASP A 598 -5.29 -24.63 22.98
N PHE A 599 -4.43 -23.96 22.21
CA PHE A 599 -3.36 -24.58 21.40
C PHE A 599 -1.97 -24.01 21.66
N GLY A 600 -1.86 -22.80 22.21
CA GLY A 600 -0.60 -22.06 22.42
C GLY A 600 -0.28 -21.05 21.31
N ALA A 601 0.54 -20.06 21.67
CA ALA A 601 0.98 -18.98 20.78
C ALA A 601 1.86 -19.50 19.63
N ASP A 602 2.82 -20.39 19.92
CA ASP A 602 3.67 -21.00 18.90
C ASP A 602 2.86 -21.77 17.85
N THR A 603 1.76 -22.40 18.26
CA THR A 603 0.87 -23.11 17.33
C THR A 603 0.17 -22.13 16.40
N LEU A 604 -0.36 -21.03 16.92
CA LEU A 604 -1.02 -20.01 16.11
C LEU A 604 -0.04 -19.40 15.10
N ARG A 605 1.16 -18.99 15.54
CA ARG A 605 2.22 -18.44 14.69
C ARG A 605 2.59 -19.41 13.56
N LEU A 606 2.84 -20.68 13.90
CA LEU A 606 3.19 -21.71 12.92
C LEU A 606 2.05 -21.95 11.93
N TYR A 607 0.82 -22.02 12.41
CA TYR A 607 -0.35 -22.27 11.58
C TYR A 607 -0.57 -21.13 10.56
N GLU A 608 -0.57 -19.87 11.00
CA GLU A 608 -0.80 -18.73 10.10
C GLU A 608 0.26 -18.61 9.02
N MET A 609 1.51 -18.94 9.36
CA MET A 609 2.60 -18.94 8.37
C MET A 609 2.57 -20.17 7.45
N PHE A 610 1.88 -21.23 7.83
CA PHE A 610 1.78 -22.47 7.04
C PHE A 610 0.55 -22.54 6.12
N MET A 611 -0.46 -21.70 6.36
CA MET A 611 -1.72 -21.69 5.59
C MET A 611 -1.52 -21.53 4.07
N GLY A 612 -0.47 -20.82 3.64
CA GLY A 612 -0.18 -20.53 2.23
C GLY A 612 0.81 -19.39 2.06
N PRO A 613 1.02 -18.89 0.84
CA PRO A 613 1.82 -17.70 0.58
C PRO A 613 1.29 -16.49 1.36
N LEU A 614 2.20 -15.62 1.82
CA LEU A 614 1.84 -14.48 2.68
C LEU A 614 0.85 -13.52 2.00
N ASP A 615 1.00 -13.30 0.71
CA ASP A 615 0.20 -12.37 -0.10
C ASP A 615 -1.15 -12.92 -0.57
N ALA A 616 -1.43 -14.21 -0.32
CA ALA A 616 -2.68 -14.85 -0.75
C ALA A 616 -3.76 -14.78 0.34
N ASP A 617 -5.01 -14.56 -0.07
CA ASP A 617 -6.17 -14.71 0.81
C ASP A 617 -6.39 -16.18 1.17
N LYS A 618 -6.65 -16.48 2.44
CA LYS A 618 -6.69 -17.85 2.98
C LYS A 618 -7.90 -18.06 3.90
N PRO A 619 -8.72 -19.10 3.69
CA PRO A 619 -9.78 -19.46 4.61
C PRO A 619 -9.21 -20.14 5.86
N TRP A 620 -9.75 -19.79 7.03
CA TRP A 620 -9.42 -20.42 8.30
C TRP A 620 -9.85 -21.89 8.33
N ASN A 621 -8.99 -22.75 8.89
CA ASN A 621 -9.24 -24.19 9.02
C ASN A 621 -8.78 -24.71 10.41
N ASP A 622 -9.73 -25.09 11.26
CA ASP A 622 -9.45 -25.58 12.62
C ASP A 622 -8.64 -26.90 12.65
N ASP A 623 -8.88 -27.81 11.69
CA ASP A 623 -8.15 -29.07 11.60
C ASP A 623 -6.65 -28.85 11.33
N ALA A 624 -6.32 -27.82 10.55
CA ALA A 624 -4.94 -27.47 10.25
C ALA A 624 -4.23 -26.83 11.45
N VAL A 625 -4.95 -26.15 12.35
CA VAL A 625 -4.41 -25.69 13.65
C VAL A 625 -3.96 -26.88 14.48
N VAL A 626 -4.79 -27.94 14.55
CA VAL A 626 -4.46 -29.19 15.24
C VAL A 626 -3.22 -29.84 14.61
N GLY A 627 -3.10 -29.78 13.28
CA GLY A 627 -1.92 -30.27 12.55
C GLY A 627 -0.63 -29.56 12.96
N ALA A 628 -0.66 -28.24 13.08
CA ALA A 628 0.47 -27.43 13.56
C ALA A 628 0.86 -27.79 15.00
N LYS A 629 -0.13 -27.95 15.89
CA LYS A 629 0.12 -28.38 17.27
C LYS A 629 0.80 -29.75 17.33
N LYS A 630 0.33 -30.71 16.55
CA LYS A 630 0.92 -32.07 16.48
C LYS A 630 2.39 -32.02 16.01
N PHE A 631 2.74 -31.13 15.11
CA PHE A 631 4.13 -30.97 14.67
C PHE A 631 5.00 -30.46 15.82
N ILE A 632 4.57 -29.45 16.56
CA ILE A 632 5.31 -28.91 17.71
C ILE A 632 5.47 -30.01 18.80
N ASP A 633 4.40 -30.73 19.13
CA ASP A 633 4.45 -31.83 20.10
C ASP A 633 5.43 -32.94 19.69
N ARG A 634 5.48 -33.26 18.39
CA ARG A 634 6.42 -34.21 17.81
C ARG A 634 7.86 -33.76 17.93
N VAL A 635 8.14 -32.49 17.64
CA VAL A 635 9.46 -31.91 17.83
C VAL A 635 9.86 -31.93 19.28
N TYR A 636 8.98 -31.50 20.19
CA TYR A 636 9.24 -31.48 21.63
C TYR A 636 9.61 -32.87 22.14
N ARG A 637 8.84 -33.91 21.74
CA ARG A 637 9.11 -35.30 22.15
C ARG A 637 10.46 -35.81 21.62
N LEU A 638 10.81 -35.47 20.37
CA LEU A 638 12.09 -35.86 19.77
C LEU A 638 13.28 -35.40 20.61
N TYR A 639 13.19 -34.20 21.21
CA TYR A 639 14.26 -33.63 22.04
C TYR A 639 14.22 -34.09 23.52
N THR A 640 13.08 -34.52 24.03
CA THR A 640 12.91 -34.79 25.47
C THR A 640 12.72 -36.26 25.79
N GLU A 641 12.19 -37.07 24.89
CA GLU A 641 11.76 -38.45 25.18
C GLU A 641 12.45 -39.49 24.28
N ASP A 642 12.79 -39.20 23.03
CA ASP A 642 13.22 -40.21 22.03
C ASP A 642 14.69 -40.63 22.20
N ASN A 643 15.50 -39.91 22.99
CA ASN A 643 16.92 -40.19 23.31
C ASN A 643 17.83 -40.41 22.08
N LYS A 644 17.56 -39.78 20.95
CA LYS A 644 18.32 -39.91 19.70
C LYS A 644 19.47 -38.89 19.56
N ILE A 645 19.43 -37.78 20.32
CA ILE A 645 20.40 -36.72 20.24
C ILE A 645 21.71 -37.15 20.91
N SER A 646 22.80 -37.10 20.12
CA SER A 646 24.13 -37.42 20.60
C SER A 646 25.24 -36.73 19.80
N ASP A 647 26.47 -36.77 20.30
CA ASP A 647 27.63 -36.19 19.63
C ASP A 647 28.17 -37.06 18.46
N LYS A 648 27.48 -38.17 18.13
CA LYS A 648 27.82 -39.02 16.99
C LYS A 648 27.37 -38.37 15.66
N GLU A 649 28.22 -38.53 14.66
CA GLU A 649 27.85 -38.13 13.28
C GLU A 649 26.80 -39.09 12.68
N ASN A 650 25.96 -38.57 11.80
CA ASN A 650 25.06 -39.36 10.95
C ASN A 650 25.04 -38.77 9.52
N LYS A 651 25.84 -39.34 8.63
CA LYS A 651 25.97 -38.89 7.24
C LYS A 651 24.68 -38.97 6.42
N ASN A 652 23.73 -39.84 6.83
CA ASN A 652 22.43 -39.92 6.15
C ASN A 652 21.63 -38.60 6.28
N LEU A 653 21.91 -37.82 7.30
CA LEU A 653 21.27 -36.54 7.55
C LEU A 653 22.02 -35.34 6.97
N ASP A 654 23.26 -35.48 6.54
CA ASP A 654 24.11 -34.38 6.07
C ASP A 654 23.44 -33.57 4.96
N LYS A 655 23.02 -34.27 3.91
CA LYS A 655 22.41 -33.62 2.75
C LYS A 655 21.13 -32.89 3.13
N ILE A 656 20.19 -33.58 3.76
CA ILE A 656 18.88 -33.01 4.07
C ILE A 656 18.99 -31.87 5.09
N TYR A 657 19.94 -31.92 6.03
CA TYR A 657 20.18 -30.82 6.97
C TYR A 657 20.67 -29.57 6.23
N ASN A 658 21.72 -29.70 5.41
CA ASN A 658 22.28 -28.56 4.68
C ASN A 658 21.28 -27.95 3.68
N GLN A 659 20.48 -28.78 2.98
CA GLN A 659 19.37 -28.34 2.16
C GLN A 659 18.34 -27.55 2.98
N THR A 660 18.04 -28.03 4.19
CA THR A 660 17.04 -27.38 5.07
C THR A 660 17.55 -26.01 5.54
N VAL A 661 18.81 -25.92 5.98
CA VAL A 661 19.39 -24.63 6.38
C VAL A 661 19.34 -23.63 5.23
N LYS A 662 19.80 -24.05 4.05
CA LYS A 662 19.81 -23.18 2.85
C LYS A 662 18.41 -22.71 2.48
N LYS A 663 17.46 -23.65 2.37
CA LYS A 663 16.11 -23.33 1.95
C LYS A 663 15.37 -22.45 2.95
N VAL A 664 15.44 -22.78 4.24
CA VAL A 664 14.75 -22.00 5.30
C VAL A 664 15.31 -20.58 5.35
N THR A 665 16.63 -20.41 5.23
CA THR A 665 17.26 -19.08 5.20
C THR A 665 16.71 -18.23 4.03
N ASN A 666 16.75 -18.79 2.82
CA ASN A 666 16.24 -18.09 1.63
C ASN A 666 14.74 -17.80 1.70
N ASP A 667 13.97 -18.75 2.20
CA ASP A 667 12.50 -18.63 2.29
C ASP A 667 12.10 -17.57 3.35
N TYR A 668 12.83 -17.43 4.45
CA TYR A 668 12.56 -16.37 5.43
C TYR A 668 12.94 -14.99 4.88
N GLU A 669 14.05 -14.87 4.16
CA GLU A 669 14.45 -13.60 3.51
C GLU A 669 13.46 -13.16 2.44
N SER A 670 12.86 -14.10 1.72
CA SER A 670 11.87 -13.85 0.66
C SER A 670 10.42 -13.90 1.14
N LEU A 671 10.19 -14.15 2.45
CA LEU A 671 8.86 -14.30 3.07
C LEU A 671 8.02 -15.47 2.50
N ASN A 672 8.68 -16.48 1.92
CA ASN A 672 8.07 -17.76 1.52
C ASN A 672 8.01 -18.74 2.70
N ILE A 673 7.49 -18.28 3.83
CA ILE A 673 7.58 -18.96 5.12
C ILE A 673 6.89 -20.32 5.10
N ASN A 674 5.78 -20.46 4.38
CA ASN A 674 5.06 -21.72 4.23
C ASN A 674 5.92 -22.85 3.63
N THR A 675 6.81 -22.52 2.67
CA THR A 675 7.72 -23.52 2.08
C THR A 675 8.89 -23.84 2.99
N ALA A 676 9.36 -22.89 3.80
CA ALA A 676 10.32 -23.12 4.88
C ALA A 676 9.77 -24.14 5.91
N ILE A 677 8.53 -23.97 6.34
CA ILE A 677 7.87 -24.89 7.28
C ILE A 677 7.77 -26.30 6.67
N SER A 678 7.36 -26.40 5.40
CA SER A 678 7.30 -27.69 4.69
C SER A 678 8.67 -28.38 4.68
N GLN A 679 9.75 -27.65 4.41
CA GLN A 679 11.11 -28.18 4.42
C GLN A 679 11.52 -28.65 5.83
N MET A 680 11.19 -27.89 6.87
CA MET A 680 11.48 -28.31 8.24
C MET A 680 10.72 -29.58 8.64
N MET A 681 9.48 -29.76 8.17
CA MET A 681 8.71 -30.99 8.36
C MET A 681 9.36 -32.18 7.65
N ILE A 682 9.87 -31.98 6.44
CA ILE A 682 10.61 -33.01 5.67
C ILE A 682 11.86 -33.43 6.45
N PHE A 683 12.62 -32.47 6.99
CA PHE A 683 13.80 -32.77 7.80
C PHE A 683 13.46 -33.60 9.05
N ILE A 684 12.46 -33.21 9.82
CA ILE A 684 12.04 -33.98 11.01
C ILE A 684 11.57 -35.38 10.64
N ASN A 685 10.89 -35.55 9.51
CA ASN A 685 10.50 -36.87 9.03
C ASN A 685 11.72 -37.76 8.67
N ALA A 686 12.80 -37.17 8.19
CA ALA A 686 14.05 -37.88 7.94
C ALA A 686 14.74 -38.26 9.25
N VAL A 687 14.85 -37.35 10.21
CA VAL A 687 15.42 -37.59 11.55
C VAL A 687 14.72 -38.70 12.29
N GLN A 688 13.39 -38.81 12.16
CA GLN A 688 12.62 -39.85 12.84
C GLN A 688 12.96 -41.26 12.38
N LYS A 689 13.43 -41.43 11.13
CA LYS A 689 13.83 -42.72 10.57
C LYS A 689 15.24 -43.19 11.03
N GLU A 690 16.00 -42.29 11.57
CA GLU A 690 17.39 -42.52 12.00
C GLU A 690 17.45 -42.82 13.50
N ASP A 691 18.44 -43.59 13.93
CA ASP A 691 18.70 -43.90 15.35
C ASP A 691 19.52 -42.78 16.02
N VAL A 692 20.29 -42.05 15.27
CA VAL A 692 21.15 -40.95 15.76
C VAL A 692 20.74 -39.64 15.16
N PHE A 693 20.49 -38.67 16.01
CA PHE A 693 20.32 -37.26 15.62
C PHE A 693 21.53 -36.44 16.13
N PRO A 694 22.46 -36.04 15.26
CA PRO A 694 23.63 -35.28 15.66
C PRO A 694 23.28 -34.04 16.46
N ARG A 695 23.94 -33.81 17.60
CA ARG A 695 23.69 -32.64 18.45
C ARG A 695 23.79 -31.32 17.67
N GLU A 696 24.81 -31.18 16.81
CA GLU A 696 24.97 -30.00 15.97
C GLU A 696 23.74 -29.73 15.09
N TYR A 697 23.17 -30.78 14.50
CA TYR A 697 21.98 -30.63 13.65
C TYR A 697 20.72 -30.39 14.48
N ALA A 698 20.65 -30.95 15.69
CA ALA A 698 19.58 -30.67 16.63
C ALA A 698 19.59 -29.19 17.06
N GLU A 699 20.74 -28.66 17.44
CA GLU A 699 20.90 -27.24 17.80
C GLU A 699 20.63 -26.33 16.59
N GLY A 700 21.13 -26.68 15.41
CA GLY A 700 20.86 -25.94 14.18
C GLY A 700 19.38 -25.90 13.83
N PHE A 701 18.69 -27.04 13.92
CA PHE A 701 17.27 -27.10 13.60
C PHE A 701 16.39 -26.23 14.51
N ILE A 702 16.62 -26.21 15.82
CA ILE A 702 15.81 -25.35 16.70
C ILE A 702 16.13 -23.87 16.50
N LYS A 703 17.32 -23.51 16.03
CA LYS A 703 17.62 -22.13 15.58
C LYS A 703 16.82 -21.76 14.34
N LEU A 704 16.65 -22.68 13.39
CA LEU A 704 15.77 -22.46 12.21
C LEU A 704 14.29 -22.35 12.59
N LEU A 705 13.84 -23.11 13.58
CA LEU A 705 12.45 -23.12 14.04
C LEU A 705 12.14 -21.93 14.99
N ASN A 706 13.15 -21.38 15.67
CA ASN A 706 12.95 -20.33 16.67
C ASN A 706 12.17 -19.10 16.15
N PRO A 707 12.41 -18.60 14.93
CA PRO A 707 11.64 -17.48 14.42
C PRO A 707 10.12 -17.71 14.39
N LEU A 708 9.69 -18.94 14.15
CA LEU A 708 8.27 -19.35 14.12
C LEU A 708 7.71 -19.70 15.48
N CYS A 709 8.45 -20.52 16.22
CA CYS A 709 8.04 -21.11 17.50
C CYS A 709 9.03 -20.74 18.62
N PRO A 710 9.07 -19.46 19.02
CA PRO A 710 10.12 -18.97 19.90
C PRO A 710 10.07 -19.57 21.31
N HIS A 711 8.88 -19.85 21.83
CA HIS A 711 8.75 -20.34 23.20
C HIS A 711 9.24 -21.79 23.36
N VAL A 712 8.78 -22.69 22.47
CA VAL A 712 9.20 -24.09 22.54
C VAL A 712 10.69 -24.23 22.25
N THR A 713 11.25 -23.45 21.36
CA THR A 713 12.66 -23.54 21.01
C THR A 713 13.59 -22.97 22.08
N GLU A 714 13.20 -21.94 22.80
CA GLU A 714 13.91 -21.51 24.02
C GLU A 714 13.94 -22.64 25.08
N GLU A 715 12.81 -23.34 25.27
CA GLU A 715 12.74 -24.47 26.23
C GLU A 715 13.64 -25.61 25.75
N LEU A 716 13.62 -25.96 24.47
CA LEU A 716 14.46 -27.01 23.90
C LEU A 716 15.95 -26.64 23.93
N TRP A 717 16.30 -25.37 23.74
CA TRP A 717 17.66 -24.87 23.93
C TRP A 717 18.18 -25.10 25.33
N LYS A 718 17.32 -24.83 26.33
CA LYS A 718 17.64 -25.13 27.71
C LYS A 718 17.75 -26.63 27.99
N VAL A 719 16.88 -27.48 27.41
CA VAL A 719 16.94 -28.95 27.50
C VAL A 719 18.27 -29.48 26.96
N LEU A 720 18.84 -28.88 25.93
CA LEU A 720 20.16 -29.21 25.39
C LEU A 720 21.33 -28.77 26.29
N GLY A 721 21.06 -28.12 27.43
CA GLY A 721 22.07 -27.75 28.42
C GLY A 721 22.56 -26.30 28.33
N HIS A 722 21.97 -25.46 27.48
CA HIS A 722 22.34 -24.07 27.39
C HIS A 722 21.63 -23.21 28.47
N ASN A 723 22.31 -22.20 28.99
CA ASN A 723 21.78 -21.31 30.03
C ASN A 723 21.42 -19.90 29.52
N ASN A 724 21.84 -19.57 28.31
CA ASN A 724 21.54 -18.32 27.64
C ASN A 724 20.29 -18.44 26.74
N THR A 725 19.73 -17.32 26.30
CA THR A 725 18.65 -17.31 25.31
C THR A 725 19.15 -17.72 23.93
N ILE A 726 18.33 -18.46 23.19
CA ILE A 726 18.60 -18.79 21.77
C ILE A 726 18.50 -17.58 20.84
N ALA A 727 17.85 -16.50 21.25
CA ALA A 727 17.49 -15.35 20.42
C ALA A 727 18.69 -14.64 19.76
N TYR A 728 19.88 -14.73 20.37
CA TYR A 728 21.12 -14.10 19.86
C TYR A 728 22.17 -15.13 19.45
N GLU A 729 21.81 -16.40 19.38
CA GLU A 729 22.70 -17.43 18.88
C GLU A 729 22.98 -17.25 17.39
N LYS A 730 24.15 -17.69 16.96
CA LYS A 730 24.54 -17.58 15.56
C LYS A 730 23.65 -18.43 14.66
N TRP A 731 23.12 -17.83 13.60
CA TRP A 731 22.32 -18.52 12.59
C TRP A 731 23.11 -19.69 11.97
N PRO A 732 22.46 -20.85 11.73
CA PRO A 732 23.14 -21.99 11.15
C PRO A 732 23.69 -21.70 9.76
N THR A 733 24.86 -22.24 9.46
CA THR A 733 25.47 -22.22 8.12
C THR A 733 25.27 -23.57 7.44
N TYR A 734 25.33 -23.59 6.12
CA TYR A 734 25.25 -24.79 5.32
C TYR A 734 26.50 -24.97 4.46
N ASP A 735 26.78 -26.24 4.10
CA ASP A 735 27.87 -26.62 3.21
C ASP A 735 27.29 -27.04 1.86
N ASP A 736 27.56 -26.23 0.83
CA ASP A 736 27.07 -26.50 -0.53
C ASP A 736 27.62 -27.82 -1.11
N SER A 737 28.77 -28.27 -0.68
CA SER A 737 29.35 -29.54 -1.14
C SER A 737 28.52 -30.76 -0.70
N LYS A 738 27.79 -30.62 0.42
CA LYS A 738 26.90 -31.67 0.96
C LYS A 738 25.50 -31.66 0.32
N ILE A 739 25.15 -30.64 -0.43
CA ILE A 739 23.83 -30.50 -1.08
C ILE A 739 23.81 -31.14 -2.47
N VAL A 740 24.94 -31.27 -3.12
CA VAL A 740 25.06 -31.80 -4.50
C VAL A 740 24.60 -33.24 -4.53
N ASP A 741 23.72 -33.59 -5.47
CA ASP A 741 23.37 -34.97 -5.74
C ASP A 741 24.59 -35.70 -6.28
N GLU A 742 25.06 -36.75 -5.59
CA GLU A 742 26.09 -37.62 -6.10
C GLU A 742 25.65 -38.32 -7.39
N THR A 743 24.35 -38.44 -7.61
CA THR A 743 23.77 -39.04 -8.80
C THR A 743 22.57 -38.21 -9.31
N TYR A 744 22.37 -38.22 -10.62
CA TYR A 744 21.18 -37.65 -11.27
C TYR A 744 20.61 -38.57 -12.31
N GLU A 745 19.31 -38.50 -12.54
CA GLU A 745 18.61 -39.29 -13.55
C GLU A 745 18.82 -38.67 -14.93
N MET A 746 19.40 -39.44 -15.87
CA MET A 746 19.49 -39.07 -17.28
C MET A 746 18.47 -39.83 -18.12
N VAL A 747 17.82 -39.08 -19.01
CA VAL A 747 16.90 -39.68 -20.00
C VAL A 747 17.75 -40.22 -21.16
N VAL A 748 17.46 -41.48 -21.56
CA VAL A 748 18.09 -42.13 -22.73
C VAL A 748 17.11 -42.18 -23.88
N GLN A 749 17.56 -41.66 -25.02
CA GLN A 749 16.80 -41.63 -26.27
C GLN A 749 17.50 -42.47 -27.36
N VAL A 750 16.69 -43.05 -28.21
CA VAL A 750 17.11 -43.64 -29.50
C VAL A 750 16.34 -42.94 -30.59
N ASN A 751 17.04 -42.27 -31.53
CA ASN A 751 16.46 -41.44 -32.58
C ASN A 751 15.42 -40.44 -32.02
N SER A 752 15.87 -39.70 -30.95
CA SER A 752 15.07 -38.65 -30.27
C SER A 752 13.79 -39.14 -29.59
N LYS A 753 13.57 -40.43 -29.43
CA LYS A 753 12.47 -41.02 -28.68
C LYS A 753 12.98 -41.64 -27.39
N VAL A 754 12.38 -41.28 -26.24
CA VAL A 754 12.74 -41.81 -24.92
C VAL A 754 12.60 -43.32 -24.90
N ARG A 755 13.66 -44.02 -24.48
CA ARG A 755 13.75 -45.45 -24.41
C ARG A 755 14.16 -45.98 -23.04
N GLY A 756 14.70 -45.14 -22.20
CA GLY A 756 15.09 -45.50 -20.85
C GLY A 756 15.55 -44.32 -20.03
N LYS A 757 15.96 -44.60 -18.82
CA LYS A 757 16.52 -43.68 -17.86
C LYS A 757 17.64 -44.38 -17.11
N ILE A 758 18.74 -43.70 -16.82
CA ILE A 758 19.85 -44.19 -16.00
C ILE A 758 20.14 -43.16 -14.88
N ASN A 759 20.52 -43.67 -13.73
CA ASN A 759 21.09 -42.86 -12.67
C ASN A 759 22.62 -42.88 -12.82
N VAL A 760 23.21 -41.73 -13.00
CA VAL A 760 24.66 -41.58 -13.18
C VAL A 760 25.21 -40.64 -12.08
N SER A 761 26.44 -40.92 -11.66
CA SER A 761 27.16 -40.01 -10.78
C SER A 761 27.47 -38.68 -11.48
N THR A 762 27.52 -37.59 -10.71
CA THR A 762 27.91 -36.26 -11.21
C THR A 762 29.32 -36.29 -11.85
N ASP A 763 30.15 -37.24 -11.44
CA ASP A 763 31.55 -37.42 -11.95
C ASP A 763 31.64 -38.40 -13.11
N THR A 764 30.49 -38.96 -13.58
CA THR A 764 30.49 -39.92 -14.70
C THR A 764 30.89 -39.20 -16.00
N SER A 765 31.88 -39.72 -16.69
CA SER A 765 32.31 -39.17 -17.98
C SER A 765 31.28 -39.38 -19.08
N ASP A 766 31.29 -38.54 -20.10
CA ASP A 766 30.38 -38.67 -21.27
C ASP A 766 30.51 -40.05 -21.93
N GLU A 767 31.71 -40.60 -22.00
CA GLU A 767 31.95 -41.95 -22.59
C GLU A 767 31.33 -43.04 -21.74
N GLU A 768 31.41 -42.93 -20.43
CA GLU A 768 30.79 -43.88 -19.50
C GLU A 768 29.23 -43.76 -19.54
N MET A 769 28.72 -42.53 -19.63
CA MET A 769 27.25 -42.27 -19.79
C MET A 769 26.71 -42.91 -21.06
N LYS A 770 27.43 -42.81 -22.19
CA LYS A 770 27.08 -43.47 -23.46
C LYS A 770 27.11 -44.99 -23.31
N LYS A 771 28.10 -45.55 -22.61
CA LYS A 771 28.20 -46.98 -22.35
C LYS A 771 27.01 -47.46 -21.52
N LEU A 772 26.73 -46.85 -20.38
CA LEU A 772 25.61 -47.18 -19.50
C LEU A 772 24.24 -47.04 -20.21
N ALA A 773 24.09 -46.03 -21.02
CA ALA A 773 22.89 -45.83 -21.83
C ALA A 773 22.59 -46.96 -22.78
N LYS A 774 23.63 -47.56 -23.34
CA LYS A 774 23.53 -48.69 -24.26
C LYS A 774 23.24 -50.03 -23.55
N GLU A 775 23.50 -50.12 -22.25
CA GLU A 775 23.28 -51.31 -21.45
C GLU A 775 21.79 -51.51 -21.04
N ILE A 776 20.96 -50.50 -21.20
CA ILE A 776 19.52 -50.58 -20.90
C ILE A 776 18.87 -51.55 -21.89
N ASP A 777 18.16 -52.56 -21.40
CA ASP A 777 17.54 -53.61 -22.25
C ASP A 777 16.62 -53.05 -23.31
N ASN A 778 15.78 -52.04 -22.96
CA ASN A 778 14.89 -51.41 -23.93
C ASN A 778 15.66 -50.60 -25.00
N VAL A 779 16.80 -50.02 -24.67
CA VAL A 779 17.68 -49.32 -25.60
C VAL A 779 18.37 -50.35 -26.54
N LYS A 780 18.85 -51.47 -26.01
CA LYS A 780 19.44 -52.59 -26.79
C LYS A 780 18.47 -53.08 -27.84
N THR A 781 17.23 -53.30 -27.47
CA THR A 781 16.17 -53.78 -28.40
C THR A 781 15.96 -52.82 -29.59
N PHE A 782 16.03 -51.50 -29.36
CA PHE A 782 15.88 -50.52 -30.44
C PHE A 782 17.15 -50.30 -31.25
N MET A 783 18.30 -50.77 -30.78
CA MET A 783 19.58 -50.72 -31.48
C MET A 783 19.87 -52.02 -32.26
N GLU A 784 19.16 -53.11 -31.98
CA GLU A 784 19.42 -54.43 -32.57
C GLU A 784 19.33 -54.40 -34.09
N GLY A 785 20.39 -54.88 -34.78
CA GLY A 785 20.50 -54.88 -36.24
C GLY A 785 20.71 -53.50 -36.89
N LYS A 786 21.02 -52.44 -36.09
CA LYS A 786 21.29 -51.10 -36.61
C LYS A 786 22.68 -50.63 -36.28
N GLU A 787 23.21 -49.73 -37.13
CA GLU A 787 24.51 -49.10 -36.92
C GLU A 787 24.35 -47.78 -36.16
N VAL A 788 25.16 -47.57 -35.13
CA VAL A 788 25.21 -46.29 -34.38
C VAL A 788 25.91 -45.22 -35.19
N VAL A 789 25.17 -44.21 -35.62
CA VAL A 789 25.69 -43.11 -36.45
C VAL A 789 26.24 -41.99 -35.61
N LYS A 790 25.63 -41.66 -34.47
CA LYS A 790 26.03 -40.58 -33.59
C LYS A 790 25.48 -40.78 -32.17
N GLU A 791 26.29 -40.37 -31.20
CA GLU A 791 25.95 -40.35 -29.79
C GLU A 791 26.11 -38.93 -29.25
N ILE A 792 25.07 -38.39 -28.65
CA ILE A 792 24.99 -37.01 -28.14
C ILE A 792 24.68 -37.07 -26.66
N VAL A 793 25.59 -36.52 -25.83
CA VAL A 793 25.33 -36.32 -24.41
C VAL A 793 25.03 -34.85 -24.19
N VAL A 794 23.88 -34.58 -23.58
CA VAL A 794 23.54 -33.26 -23.07
C VAL A 794 23.67 -33.34 -21.55
N PRO A 795 24.68 -32.69 -20.97
CA PRO A 795 24.98 -32.82 -19.55
C PRO A 795 23.75 -32.55 -18.66
N LYS A 796 23.54 -33.43 -17.66
CA LYS A 796 22.40 -33.39 -16.71
C LYS A 796 21.02 -33.45 -17.33
N LYS A 797 20.91 -33.84 -18.63
CA LYS A 797 19.60 -33.92 -19.32
C LYS A 797 19.35 -35.23 -19.99
N LEU A 798 20.12 -35.58 -20.98
CA LEU A 798 19.88 -36.78 -21.77
C LEU A 798 21.11 -37.31 -22.51
N VAL A 799 21.02 -38.61 -22.86
CA VAL A 799 21.90 -39.23 -23.87
C VAL A 799 20.97 -39.60 -25.06
N ASN A 800 21.30 -39.15 -26.27
CA ASN A 800 20.59 -39.54 -27.49
C ASN A 800 21.52 -40.32 -28.41
N ILE A 801 21.08 -41.57 -28.71
CA ILE A 801 21.78 -42.51 -29.61
C ILE A 801 21.04 -42.48 -30.95
N VAL A 802 21.74 -42.03 -31.98
CA VAL A 802 21.19 -42.03 -33.34
C VAL A 802 21.63 -43.28 -34.06
N VAL A 803 20.68 -44.08 -34.48
CA VAL A 803 20.93 -45.35 -35.20
C VAL A 803 20.29 -45.33 -36.58
N LYS A 804 20.92 -45.99 -37.54
CA LYS A 804 20.44 -46.14 -38.92
C LYS A 804 20.23 -47.59 -39.29
#